data_2e5860f197921ef645181b13642bf850
#
_entry.id   2e5860f197921ef645181b13642bf850
#
_cell.length_a   1.000
_cell.length_b   1.000
_cell.length_c   1.000
_cell.angle_alpha   90.00
_cell.angle_beta   90.00
_cell.angle_gamma   90.00
#
_symmetry.space_group_name_H-M   'P 1'
#
loop_
_entity.id
_entity.type
_entity.pdbx_description
1 polymer ?
#
loop_
_entity_poly.entity_id
_entity_poly.type
_entity_poly.pdbx_seq_one_letter_code
_entity_poly.pdbx_strand_id
1 'polypeptide(L)'
;MRNPLSPVVSLVLLALALALPVSPRVARAARPHATAKPVRILSIPKYVEELPQLPTLDGTTTSRSSPAVLSLREFQQQILPASVYRQLTGRYRKGTYIWSYTVPGQPMTYPGPTIEARFGTPTWVRYVNDLEGPGNNPLFLQGRLPVDQTIHWADPLHQMGSTARYSGPVPSVTHLHGAADPSYSDGSPEAWWTPGFAQKGPDFVSDTYVYPNAQEPKMLWYHDHTLGATRLHVYAGLVAAYIIRDPAQEPANLPGGPADDALDRYGHPYERVLMLQDKSFDKDAQLTFPSDGVNPDIHPYWLPEFFGDVIVVNGKSWPYLRVEPRRYRFRVIDGANARFFEFHLTDPNGEGVPMWQIGTDGGLLDAPVAVSAGDPSPTLVLAPGERADLIIDFAGHEGQRLTLRNTANGPYPGGDPVDPETNGQVMQFVVGPPRVGANAADRSLDPSRTTRLRAALIERPTVPATDTRALTLNEQEGANGPVLGMVNNSRWHMPTSEACAVGETEVWEFINLTEDAHPIHLHLIQFQALSRQDFDVEGYEKVYGEPVPGMGPPRPYDERSAFTGFKVGGNPDVTPFLLGTPRAVDANENGWKDTFRMNPGVVTRVLVRLAPQNANALAGGAVTAGRNLFPFDPSAAMGVRNDGFGYPGGPGYVWHCHILDHEDNEMMRRMMITQPTSSPGAVVASAAAGKDRVELTGVHPNPTVGPTRIAFALERAQEVDLTVYDVSGREVATLAHGRYAPGEHAATWDGRDRSGSPVPSGVYLYRLRTEERTQIQKLVMVR
;
A
#
# COMPACT_ATOMS: atom_id res chain seq x y z
N MET A 1 44.36 66.92 -52.29
CA MET A 1 45.56 66.12 -52.66
C MET A 1 45.87 65.16 -51.50
N ARG A 2 45.91 63.92 -51.85
CA ARG A 2 46.61 62.81 -51.21
C ARG A 2 46.35 62.50 -49.72
N ASN A 3 45.73 61.40 -49.55
CA ASN A 3 45.92 60.32 -48.52
C ASN A 3 47.41 60.11 -48.14
N PRO A 4 47.72 59.23 -47.13
CA PRO A 4 46.93 58.51 -46.06
C PRO A 4 47.74 58.47 -44.73
N LEU A 5 47.17 57.92 -43.71
CA LEU A 5 47.78 56.82 -42.90
C LEU A 5 46.93 56.42 -41.68
N SER A 6 46.85 55.13 -41.47
CA SER A 6 46.06 54.35 -40.52
C SER A 6 46.33 54.59 -39.03
N PRO A 7 45.35 54.28 -38.19
CA PRO A 7 45.52 54.28 -36.74
C PRO A 7 45.88 52.90 -36.18
N VAL A 8 46.71 52.90 -35.18
CA VAL A 8 47.02 51.78 -34.29
C VAL A 8 45.84 51.59 -33.33
N VAL A 9 45.19 50.44 -33.44
CA VAL A 9 44.13 50.04 -32.51
C VAL A 9 44.82 49.33 -31.35
N SER A 10 44.77 49.94 -30.16
CA SER A 10 45.11 49.28 -28.89
C SER A 10 43.92 48.38 -28.46
N LEU A 11 44.12 47.07 -28.49
CA LEU A 11 43.17 46.06 -27.95
C LEU A 11 43.29 46.05 -26.45
N VAL A 12 42.29 46.63 -25.76
CA VAL A 12 42.04 46.38 -24.34
C VAL A 12 41.13 45.17 -24.24
N LEU A 13 41.67 44.03 -23.87
CA LEU A 13 40.90 42.83 -23.51
C LEU A 13 40.19 43.10 -22.20
N LEU A 14 38.90 43.44 -22.24
CA LEU A 14 37.99 43.41 -21.10
C LEU A 14 37.42 41.99 -21.04
N ALA A 15 37.94 41.19 -20.11
CA ALA A 15 37.35 39.89 -19.75
C ALA A 15 35.98 40.13 -19.06
N LEU A 16 34.90 40.17 -19.82
CA LEU A 16 33.56 40.02 -19.26
C LEU A 16 33.37 38.53 -18.94
N ALA A 17 33.46 38.20 -17.65
CA ALA A 17 32.92 36.97 -17.13
C ALA A 17 31.42 37.02 -17.33
N LEU A 18 30.91 36.35 -18.35
CA LEU A 18 29.50 36.00 -18.51
C LEU A 18 29.17 34.98 -17.42
N ALA A 19 28.75 35.49 -16.25
CA ALA A 19 27.95 34.71 -15.35
C ALA A 19 26.60 34.46 -16.07
N LEU A 20 26.47 33.32 -16.71
CA LEU A 20 25.20 32.81 -17.09
C LEU A 20 24.39 32.65 -15.80
N PRO A 21 23.20 33.25 -15.68
CA PRO A 21 22.34 32.90 -14.57
C PRO A 21 22.01 31.41 -14.74
N VAL A 22 22.37 30.60 -13.75
CA VAL A 22 21.78 29.30 -13.56
C VAL A 22 20.30 29.62 -13.31
N SER A 23 19.51 29.51 -14.33
CA SER A 23 18.06 29.54 -14.18
C SER A 23 17.71 28.39 -13.26
N PRO A 24 17.04 28.65 -12.12
CA PRO A 24 16.42 27.55 -11.42
C PRO A 24 15.55 26.85 -12.49
N ARG A 25 15.72 25.54 -12.66
CA ARG A 25 14.75 24.73 -13.38
C ARG A 25 13.41 25.12 -12.73
N VAL A 26 12.65 25.93 -13.44
CA VAL A 26 11.23 26.06 -13.16
C VAL A 26 10.74 24.62 -13.24
N ALA A 27 10.29 24.07 -12.12
CA ALA A 27 9.60 22.81 -12.10
C ALA A 27 8.68 22.86 -13.32
N ARG A 28 8.89 21.94 -14.25
CA ARG A 28 8.08 21.87 -15.47
C ARG A 28 6.70 21.59 -14.93
N ALA A 29 5.88 22.64 -14.84
CA ALA A 29 4.53 22.52 -14.32
C ALA A 29 3.95 21.27 -14.96
N ALA A 30 3.59 20.29 -14.14
CA ALA A 30 2.96 19.07 -14.60
C ALA A 30 1.90 19.54 -15.61
N ARG A 31 2.02 19.10 -16.87
CA ARG A 31 1.02 19.48 -17.85
C ARG A 31 -0.31 19.04 -17.26
N PRO A 32 -1.32 19.91 -17.21
CA PRO A 32 -2.59 19.52 -16.60
C PRO A 32 -2.97 18.19 -17.21
N HIS A 33 -3.02 17.15 -16.38
CA HIS A 33 -3.52 15.85 -16.80
C HIS A 33 -4.84 16.14 -17.50
N ALA A 34 -5.03 15.63 -18.71
CA ALA A 34 -6.25 15.84 -19.45
C ALA A 34 -7.38 15.15 -18.69
N THR A 35 -7.86 15.80 -17.63
CA THR A 35 -9.06 15.39 -16.93
C THR A 35 -10.15 15.40 -17.98
N ALA A 36 -10.69 14.21 -18.29
CA ALA A 36 -11.91 14.12 -19.07
C ALA A 36 -12.88 15.12 -18.46
N LYS A 37 -13.30 16.15 -19.23
CA LYS A 37 -14.08 17.27 -18.70
C LYS A 37 -15.22 16.70 -17.91
N PRO A 38 -15.29 16.92 -16.58
CA PRO A 38 -16.36 16.37 -15.75
C PRO A 38 -17.66 16.83 -16.39
N VAL A 39 -18.57 15.90 -16.62
CA VAL A 39 -19.93 16.25 -17.04
C VAL A 39 -20.48 17.11 -15.90
N ARG A 40 -20.77 18.39 -16.15
CA ARG A 40 -21.31 19.30 -15.13
C ARG A 40 -22.57 18.66 -14.56
N ILE A 41 -22.42 18.01 -13.39
CA ILE A 41 -23.57 17.66 -12.59
C ILE A 41 -24.18 18.97 -12.13
N LEU A 42 -25.50 19.07 -12.17
CA LEU A 42 -26.29 20.10 -11.48
C LEU A 42 -25.61 20.37 -10.14
N SER A 43 -25.43 21.63 -9.77
CA SER A 43 -24.72 22.00 -8.53
C SER A 43 -25.17 21.10 -7.36
N ILE A 44 -24.27 20.26 -6.90
CA ILE A 44 -24.56 19.31 -5.81
C ILE A 44 -24.63 20.14 -4.51
N PRO A 45 -25.76 20.19 -3.81
CA PRO A 45 -25.84 20.87 -2.53
C PRO A 45 -24.91 20.22 -1.51
N LYS A 46 -24.13 21.03 -0.79
CA LYS A 46 -23.23 20.59 0.27
C LYS A 46 -23.88 20.74 1.65
N TYR A 47 -23.46 19.88 2.59
CA TYR A 47 -23.87 19.97 4.01
C TYR A 47 -25.38 19.89 4.23
N VAL A 48 -26.08 19.10 3.41
CA VAL A 48 -27.53 18.88 3.50
C VAL A 48 -27.92 17.47 3.93
N GLU A 49 -26.99 16.52 3.86
CA GLU A 49 -27.16 15.15 4.34
C GLU A 49 -26.29 14.95 5.60
N GLU A 50 -26.85 14.31 6.61
CA GLU A 50 -26.11 14.02 7.84
C GLU A 50 -25.13 12.87 7.62
N LEU A 51 -23.96 12.92 8.27
CA LEU A 51 -22.94 11.88 8.24
C LEU A 51 -23.52 10.56 8.79
N PRO A 52 -23.58 9.48 8.01
CA PRO A 52 -24.11 8.21 8.49
C PRO A 52 -23.27 7.62 9.64
N GLN A 53 -23.93 6.93 10.56
CA GLN A 53 -23.29 5.97 11.42
C GLN A 53 -23.03 4.69 10.62
N LEU A 54 -21.78 4.26 10.54
CA LEU A 54 -21.45 2.98 9.91
C LEU A 54 -21.95 1.82 10.78
N PRO A 55 -22.50 0.76 10.17
CA PRO A 55 -22.86 -0.44 10.93
C PRO A 55 -21.62 -1.10 11.50
N THR A 56 -21.76 -1.77 12.64
CA THR A 56 -20.68 -2.53 13.29
C THR A 56 -20.96 -4.02 13.22
N LEU A 57 -19.89 -4.80 13.13
CA LEU A 57 -19.85 -6.25 13.20
C LEU A 57 -18.95 -6.67 14.37
N ASP A 58 -19.48 -7.44 15.32
CA ASP A 58 -18.70 -7.98 16.42
C ASP A 58 -17.77 -9.11 15.93
N GLY A 59 -16.49 -8.82 15.84
CA GLY A 59 -15.45 -9.77 15.44
C GLY A 59 -15.04 -10.72 16.56
N THR A 60 -15.44 -10.46 17.83
CA THR A 60 -15.01 -11.23 19.00
C THR A 60 -15.75 -12.55 19.17
N THR A 61 -16.90 -12.70 18.53
CA THR A 61 -17.78 -13.87 18.64
C THR A 61 -17.58 -14.88 17.52
N THR A 62 -16.60 -14.65 16.64
CA THR A 62 -16.34 -15.49 15.47
C THR A 62 -15.42 -16.67 15.77
N SER A 63 -15.48 -17.71 14.96
CA SER A 63 -14.60 -18.87 15.06
C SER A 63 -14.40 -19.50 13.67
N ARG A 64 -13.43 -20.40 13.53
CA ARG A 64 -13.21 -21.13 12.27
C ARG A 64 -14.45 -21.88 11.78
N SER A 65 -15.26 -22.43 12.69
CA SER A 65 -16.49 -23.15 12.36
C SER A 65 -17.72 -22.24 12.20
N SER A 66 -17.61 -20.98 12.64
CA SER A 66 -18.64 -19.96 12.56
C SER A 66 -18.01 -18.59 12.28
N PRO A 67 -17.42 -18.40 11.06
CA PRO A 67 -16.83 -17.12 10.71
C PRO A 67 -17.92 -16.06 10.46
N ALA A 68 -17.57 -14.79 10.63
CA ALA A 68 -18.38 -13.72 10.08
C ALA A 68 -18.40 -13.85 8.54
N VAL A 69 -19.57 -13.69 7.93
CA VAL A 69 -19.69 -13.76 6.47
C VAL A 69 -19.86 -12.35 5.92
N LEU A 70 -18.94 -11.95 5.05
CA LEU A 70 -19.01 -10.71 4.28
C LEU A 70 -19.15 -11.03 2.79
N SER A 71 -20.27 -10.61 2.21
CA SER A 71 -20.51 -10.76 0.77
C SER A 71 -20.21 -9.46 0.04
N LEU A 72 -19.41 -9.55 -1.02
CA LEU A 72 -19.13 -8.44 -1.92
C LEU A 72 -20.30 -8.32 -2.89
N ARG A 73 -21.02 -7.19 -2.86
CA ARG A 73 -22.27 -7.02 -3.63
C ARG A 73 -22.38 -5.67 -4.30
N GLU A 74 -23.05 -5.65 -5.43
CA GLU A 74 -23.54 -4.44 -6.09
C GLU A 74 -24.96 -4.10 -5.62
N PHE A 75 -25.16 -2.83 -5.26
CA PHE A 75 -26.49 -2.29 -4.91
C PHE A 75 -26.55 -0.79 -5.19
N GLN A 76 -27.66 -0.15 -4.91
CA GLN A 76 -27.83 1.28 -5.08
C GLN A 76 -27.90 1.99 -3.72
N GLN A 77 -27.08 3.06 -3.56
CA GLN A 77 -27.11 3.94 -2.40
C GLN A 77 -27.15 5.40 -2.84
N GLN A 78 -27.91 6.22 -2.13
CA GLN A 78 -27.90 7.66 -2.34
C GLN A 78 -26.63 8.28 -1.72
N ILE A 79 -25.59 8.44 -2.52
CA ILE A 79 -24.31 9.07 -2.13
C ILE A 79 -24.44 10.59 -2.20
N LEU A 80 -25.00 11.09 -3.30
CA LEU A 80 -25.34 12.49 -3.46
C LEU A 80 -26.62 12.83 -2.66
N PRO A 81 -26.93 14.12 -2.46
CA PRO A 81 -28.16 14.52 -1.78
C PRO A 81 -29.43 13.95 -2.44
N ALA A 82 -30.41 13.59 -1.63
CA ALA A 82 -31.69 13.06 -2.09
C ALA A 82 -32.40 13.97 -3.12
N SER A 83 -32.15 15.27 -3.08
CA SER A 83 -32.65 16.26 -4.05
C SER A 83 -32.16 16.00 -5.47
N VAL A 84 -30.92 15.47 -5.64
CA VAL A 84 -30.36 15.11 -6.94
C VAL A 84 -31.13 13.92 -7.53
N TYR A 85 -31.28 12.84 -6.76
CA TYR A 85 -31.95 11.62 -7.23
C TYR A 85 -33.45 11.84 -7.54
N ARG A 86 -34.12 12.75 -6.83
CA ARG A 86 -35.51 13.11 -7.13
C ARG A 86 -35.72 13.71 -8.53
N GLN A 87 -34.67 14.29 -9.12
CA GLN A 87 -34.71 14.85 -10.48
C GLN A 87 -34.46 13.78 -11.56
N LEU A 88 -33.94 12.62 -11.19
CA LEU A 88 -33.67 11.52 -12.10
C LEU A 88 -34.91 10.67 -12.37
N THR A 89 -34.85 9.87 -13.44
CA THR A 89 -35.93 8.97 -13.86
C THR A 89 -35.48 7.51 -13.86
N GLY A 90 -36.43 6.59 -13.91
CA GLY A 90 -36.17 5.16 -14.00
C GLY A 90 -35.35 4.63 -12.80
N ARG A 91 -34.45 3.70 -13.10
CA ARG A 91 -33.63 3.00 -12.10
C ARG A 91 -32.69 3.91 -11.32
N TYR A 92 -32.22 4.99 -11.92
CA TYR A 92 -31.24 5.90 -11.30
C TYR A 92 -31.80 6.74 -10.15
N ARG A 93 -33.13 6.86 -10.08
CA ARG A 93 -33.81 7.56 -8.98
C ARG A 93 -33.58 6.93 -7.60
N LYS A 94 -33.23 5.63 -7.56
CA LYS A 94 -32.97 4.91 -6.30
C LYS A 94 -31.63 5.24 -5.68
N GLY A 95 -30.63 5.58 -6.49
CA GLY A 95 -29.27 5.87 -6.03
C GLY A 95 -28.21 5.58 -7.09
N THR A 96 -26.98 5.77 -6.68
CA THR A 96 -25.77 5.39 -7.41
C THR A 96 -25.52 3.90 -7.21
N TYR A 97 -25.19 3.17 -8.27
CA TYR A 97 -24.66 1.82 -8.14
C TYR A 97 -23.29 1.86 -7.50
N ILE A 98 -23.09 1.03 -6.49
CA ILE A 98 -21.89 0.94 -5.67
C ILE A 98 -21.62 -0.51 -5.31
N TRP A 99 -20.36 -0.88 -5.13
CA TRP A 99 -19.98 -2.16 -4.53
C TRP A 99 -19.70 -1.97 -3.04
N SER A 100 -19.93 -2.99 -2.23
CA SER A 100 -19.49 -2.98 -0.85
C SER A 100 -19.47 -4.37 -0.24
N TYR A 101 -18.78 -4.47 0.89
CA TYR A 101 -18.87 -5.61 1.80
C TYR A 101 -20.18 -5.54 2.56
N THR A 102 -20.95 -6.60 2.52
CA THR A 102 -22.30 -6.65 3.10
C THR A 102 -22.46 -7.86 4.01
N VAL A 103 -23.22 -7.70 5.11
CA VAL A 103 -23.57 -8.81 5.99
C VAL A 103 -24.89 -9.43 5.51
N PRO A 104 -24.94 -10.74 5.23
CA PRO A 104 -26.19 -11.39 4.81
C PRO A 104 -27.35 -11.14 5.78
N GLY A 105 -28.50 -10.72 5.23
CA GLY A 105 -29.70 -10.44 6.01
C GLY A 105 -29.73 -9.07 6.72
N GLN A 106 -28.68 -8.25 6.57
CA GLN A 106 -28.65 -6.88 7.09
C GLN A 106 -28.80 -5.84 5.96
N PRO A 107 -29.18 -4.59 6.26
CA PRO A 107 -29.17 -3.54 5.27
C PRO A 107 -27.78 -3.35 4.66
N MET A 108 -27.71 -3.28 3.34
CA MET A 108 -26.47 -3.02 2.62
C MET A 108 -26.07 -1.55 2.75
N THR A 109 -24.82 -1.30 3.06
CA THR A 109 -24.25 0.05 3.19
C THR A 109 -22.90 0.13 2.50
N TYR A 110 -22.56 1.32 2.04
CA TYR A 110 -21.25 1.74 1.61
C TYR A 110 -20.81 2.95 2.45
N PRO A 111 -19.64 2.93 3.06
CA PRO A 111 -18.71 1.81 3.21
C PRO A 111 -19.33 0.58 3.89
N GLY A 112 -18.62 -0.55 3.83
CA GLY A 112 -19.02 -1.78 4.53
C GLY A 112 -19.03 -1.61 6.07
N PRO A 113 -19.42 -2.66 6.81
CA PRO A 113 -19.50 -2.60 8.27
C PRO A 113 -18.11 -2.44 8.89
N THR A 114 -18.02 -1.65 9.95
CA THR A 114 -16.83 -1.63 10.80
C THR A 114 -16.76 -2.93 11.60
N ILE A 115 -15.68 -3.70 11.45
CA ILE A 115 -15.45 -4.87 12.30
C ILE A 115 -14.82 -4.38 13.62
N GLU A 116 -15.43 -4.68 14.74
CA GLU A 116 -14.85 -4.46 16.07
C GLU A 116 -14.25 -5.76 16.61
N ALA A 117 -12.95 -5.76 16.77
CA ALA A 117 -12.15 -6.87 17.28
C ALA A 117 -11.52 -6.54 18.62
N ARG A 118 -10.99 -7.54 19.29
CA ARG A 118 -10.32 -7.39 20.58
C ARG A 118 -8.90 -7.94 20.52
N PHE A 119 -7.97 -7.23 21.12
CA PHE A 119 -6.59 -7.68 21.29
C PHE A 119 -6.52 -9.12 21.79
N GLY A 120 -5.73 -9.96 21.12
CA GLY A 120 -5.51 -11.37 21.48
C GLY A 120 -6.69 -12.30 21.24
N THR A 121 -7.82 -11.81 20.68
CA THR A 121 -8.97 -12.65 20.31
C THR A 121 -9.02 -12.75 18.79
N PRO A 122 -8.75 -13.94 18.21
CA PRO A 122 -8.79 -14.09 16.75
C PRO A 122 -10.18 -13.83 16.16
N THR A 123 -10.23 -13.07 15.07
CA THR A 123 -11.44 -12.84 14.28
C THR A 123 -11.37 -13.69 13.02
N TRP A 124 -12.43 -14.45 12.75
CA TRP A 124 -12.57 -15.25 11.53
C TRP A 124 -13.58 -14.62 10.59
N VAL A 125 -13.17 -14.39 9.34
CA VAL A 125 -14.02 -13.77 8.32
C VAL A 125 -14.01 -14.64 7.07
N ARG A 126 -15.19 -14.92 6.54
CA ARG A 126 -15.37 -15.55 5.24
C ARG A 126 -15.82 -14.51 4.24
N TYR A 127 -15.04 -14.30 3.19
CA TYR A 127 -15.38 -13.42 2.08
C TYR A 127 -16.07 -14.21 0.96
N VAL A 128 -17.21 -13.70 0.50
CA VAL A 128 -17.98 -14.30 -0.58
C VAL A 128 -18.05 -13.31 -1.73
N ASN A 129 -17.38 -13.62 -2.83
CA ASN A 129 -17.51 -12.83 -4.05
C ASN A 129 -18.87 -13.11 -4.70
N ASP A 130 -19.84 -12.19 -4.49
CA ASP A 130 -21.20 -12.24 -4.98
C ASP A 130 -21.50 -11.01 -5.86
N LEU A 131 -20.52 -10.61 -6.66
CA LEU A 131 -20.63 -9.44 -7.55
C LEU A 131 -21.46 -9.72 -8.81
N GLU A 132 -21.88 -10.95 -9.03
CA GLU A 132 -22.87 -11.30 -10.07
C GLU A 132 -24.29 -10.79 -9.74
N GLY A 133 -24.54 -10.36 -8.53
CA GLY A 133 -25.75 -9.69 -8.06
C GLY A 133 -27.07 -10.46 -8.29
N PRO A 134 -28.11 -10.17 -7.52
CA PRO A 134 -29.42 -10.75 -7.74
C PRO A 134 -30.14 -10.12 -8.96
N GLY A 135 -30.40 -10.91 -9.96
CA GLY A 135 -31.39 -10.58 -11.00
C GLY A 135 -30.90 -9.67 -12.14
N ASN A 136 -30.19 -10.21 -13.08
CA ASN A 136 -30.05 -9.76 -14.47
C ASN A 136 -29.29 -8.45 -14.76
N ASN A 137 -28.63 -7.82 -13.80
CA ASN A 137 -27.68 -6.75 -14.08
C ASN A 137 -26.44 -6.84 -13.18
N PRO A 138 -25.79 -7.99 -13.14
CA PRO A 138 -24.77 -8.30 -12.14
C PRO A 138 -23.50 -7.48 -12.31
N LEU A 139 -23.22 -6.91 -13.42
CA LEU A 139 -21.97 -6.25 -13.72
C LEU A 139 -22.16 -4.81 -14.23
N PHE A 140 -23.24 -4.15 -13.76
CA PHE A 140 -23.54 -2.80 -14.25
C PHE A 140 -22.40 -1.82 -14.02
N LEU A 141 -21.86 -1.81 -12.79
CA LEU A 141 -20.76 -0.92 -12.45
C LEU A 141 -19.46 -1.33 -13.16
N GLN A 142 -19.15 -2.62 -13.26
CA GLN A 142 -18.00 -3.11 -14.02
C GLN A 142 -18.06 -2.66 -15.49
N GLY A 143 -19.22 -2.68 -16.12
CA GLY A 143 -19.40 -2.18 -17.49
C GLY A 143 -19.09 -0.67 -17.65
N ARG A 144 -18.98 0.07 -16.53
CA ARG A 144 -18.63 1.49 -16.50
C ARG A 144 -17.19 1.74 -16.06
N LEU A 145 -16.54 0.75 -15.44
CA LEU A 145 -15.14 0.85 -15.00
C LEU A 145 -14.19 0.49 -16.16
N PRO A 146 -13.18 1.30 -16.42
CA PRO A 146 -12.25 1.11 -17.53
C PRO A 146 -11.10 0.16 -17.14
N VAL A 147 -11.39 -1.12 -16.98
CA VAL A 147 -10.37 -2.13 -16.67
C VAL A 147 -9.40 -2.27 -17.84
N ASP A 148 -8.12 -1.98 -17.59
CA ASP A 148 -7.05 -1.99 -18.58
C ASP A 148 -6.23 -3.27 -18.49
N GLN A 149 -6.30 -4.12 -19.53
CA GLN A 149 -5.61 -5.40 -19.56
C GLN A 149 -4.17 -5.29 -20.13
N THR A 150 -3.71 -4.09 -20.46
CA THR A 150 -2.33 -3.86 -20.89
C THR A 150 -1.36 -3.67 -19.72
N ILE A 151 -1.87 -3.31 -18.54
CA ILE A 151 -1.12 -3.32 -17.29
C ILE A 151 -1.12 -4.73 -16.69
N HIS A 152 -0.33 -4.95 -15.63
CA HIS A 152 -0.33 -6.24 -14.95
C HIS A 152 -1.74 -6.53 -14.39
N TRP A 153 -2.29 -7.69 -14.73
CA TRP A 153 -3.70 -7.98 -14.52
C TRP A 153 -3.90 -9.41 -13.96
N ALA A 154 -4.89 -9.60 -13.11
CA ALA A 154 -5.28 -10.91 -12.59
C ALA A 154 -5.70 -11.93 -13.67
N ASP A 155 -6.21 -11.42 -14.79
CA ASP A 155 -6.48 -12.12 -16.04
C ASP A 155 -7.27 -13.44 -15.93
N PRO A 156 -8.48 -13.44 -15.33
CA PRO A 156 -9.31 -14.64 -15.26
C PRO A 156 -9.66 -15.24 -16.62
N LEU A 157 -9.61 -14.43 -17.68
CA LEU A 157 -9.94 -14.85 -19.06
C LEU A 157 -8.69 -15.12 -19.91
N HIS A 158 -7.47 -15.04 -19.34
CA HIS A 158 -6.20 -15.21 -20.06
C HIS A 158 -6.05 -14.27 -21.27
N GLN A 159 -6.39 -12.99 -21.09
CA GLN A 159 -6.35 -11.94 -22.12
C GLN A 159 -5.32 -10.85 -21.81
N MET A 160 -4.34 -11.13 -20.97
CA MET A 160 -3.29 -10.19 -20.58
C MET A 160 -2.65 -9.53 -21.82
N GLY A 161 -2.46 -8.21 -21.74
CA GLY A 161 -1.97 -7.40 -22.85
C GLY A 161 -3.02 -7.10 -23.92
N SER A 162 -4.26 -7.53 -23.75
CA SER A 162 -5.36 -7.14 -24.63
C SER A 162 -5.65 -5.65 -24.49
N THR A 163 -5.82 -4.95 -25.60
CA THR A 163 -6.28 -3.56 -25.63
C THR A 163 -7.81 -3.45 -25.47
N ALA A 164 -8.51 -4.58 -25.46
CA ALA A 164 -9.95 -4.59 -25.20
C ALA A 164 -10.21 -4.39 -23.69
N ARG A 165 -11.32 -3.70 -23.39
CA ARG A 165 -11.80 -3.55 -22.03
C ARG A 165 -12.21 -4.92 -21.46
N TYR A 166 -11.77 -5.25 -20.26
CA TYR A 166 -12.21 -6.47 -19.58
C TYR A 166 -13.71 -6.44 -19.27
N SER A 167 -14.41 -7.51 -19.56
CA SER A 167 -15.86 -7.65 -19.37
C SER A 167 -16.30 -8.99 -18.76
N GLY A 168 -15.34 -9.79 -18.29
CA GLY A 168 -15.59 -11.11 -17.69
C GLY A 168 -16.04 -11.06 -16.23
N PRO A 169 -16.01 -12.21 -15.54
CA PRO A 169 -16.31 -12.28 -14.12
C PRO A 169 -15.39 -11.36 -13.30
N VAL A 170 -15.88 -10.77 -12.22
CA VAL A 170 -15.07 -9.88 -11.35
C VAL A 170 -14.18 -10.74 -10.45
N PRO A 171 -12.84 -10.71 -10.60
CA PRO A 171 -11.95 -11.28 -9.60
C PRO A 171 -11.89 -10.36 -8.38
N SER A 172 -11.78 -10.90 -7.18
CA SER A 172 -11.66 -10.09 -5.96
C SER A 172 -10.87 -10.84 -4.90
N VAL A 173 -10.08 -10.12 -4.15
CA VAL A 173 -9.39 -10.57 -2.93
C VAL A 173 -9.40 -9.43 -1.92
N THR A 174 -9.53 -9.73 -0.64
CA THR A 174 -9.56 -8.70 0.41
C THR A 174 -8.28 -8.71 1.22
N HIS A 175 -7.68 -7.54 1.42
CA HIS A 175 -6.58 -7.28 2.33
C HIS A 175 -7.08 -6.54 3.58
N LEU A 176 -6.59 -6.92 4.76
CA LEU A 176 -6.76 -6.15 6.00
C LEU A 176 -5.52 -5.30 6.22
N HIS A 177 -5.56 -4.07 5.74
CA HIS A 177 -4.47 -3.12 5.74
C HIS A 177 -3.99 -2.79 7.16
N GLY A 178 -2.71 -3.06 7.41
CA GLY A 178 -2.04 -2.86 8.69
C GLY A 178 -2.16 -4.05 9.65
N ALA A 179 -2.69 -5.18 9.20
CA ALA A 179 -2.78 -6.40 10.00
C ALA A 179 -1.43 -7.12 10.12
N ALA A 180 -1.22 -7.78 11.27
CA ALA A 180 -0.21 -8.82 11.41
C ALA A 180 -0.92 -10.18 11.41
N ASP A 181 -1.04 -10.78 10.25
CA ASP A 181 -1.80 -11.99 10.00
C ASP A 181 -1.02 -13.00 9.14
N PRO A 182 -1.46 -14.28 9.12
CA PRO A 182 -0.83 -15.28 8.28
C PRO A 182 -0.96 -14.93 6.79
N SER A 183 0.10 -15.15 6.03
CA SER A 183 0.19 -14.79 4.62
C SER A 183 -1.01 -15.22 3.75
N TYR A 184 -1.66 -16.35 4.06
CA TYR A 184 -2.86 -16.77 3.34
C TYR A 184 -4.12 -15.93 3.64
N SER A 185 -4.11 -15.17 4.75
CA SER A 185 -5.18 -14.25 5.16
C SER A 185 -4.86 -12.79 4.81
N ASP A 186 -3.65 -12.52 4.34
CA ASP A 186 -3.15 -11.18 4.07
C ASP A 186 -3.77 -10.54 2.81
N GLY A 187 -4.32 -11.37 1.92
CA GLY A 187 -4.92 -10.87 0.68
C GLY A 187 -3.89 -10.60 -0.42
N SER A 188 -2.95 -11.54 -0.66
CA SER A 188 -2.03 -11.44 -1.80
C SER A 188 -2.76 -11.04 -3.08
N PRO A 189 -2.24 -10.11 -3.88
CA PRO A 189 -2.89 -9.61 -5.10
C PRO A 189 -3.28 -10.68 -6.11
N GLU A 190 -2.59 -11.82 -6.13
CA GLU A 190 -2.90 -12.98 -6.98
C GLU A 190 -3.69 -14.09 -6.26
N ALA A 191 -4.15 -13.86 -5.01
CA ALA A 191 -5.01 -14.81 -4.28
C ALA A 191 -6.51 -14.60 -4.55
N TRP A 192 -6.86 -13.91 -5.62
CA TRP A 192 -8.22 -13.58 -6.02
C TRP A 192 -9.06 -14.80 -6.43
N TRP A 193 -10.38 -14.63 -6.41
CA TRP A 193 -11.34 -15.57 -6.99
C TRP A 193 -12.53 -14.85 -7.60
N THR A 194 -13.14 -15.47 -8.62
CA THR A 194 -14.37 -14.99 -9.25
C THR A 194 -15.60 -15.56 -8.55
N PRO A 195 -16.80 -15.01 -8.77
CA PRO A 195 -18.05 -15.54 -8.22
C PRO A 195 -18.20 -17.06 -8.39
N GLY A 196 -18.62 -17.71 -7.32
CA GLY A 196 -18.78 -19.17 -7.31
C GLY A 196 -17.47 -19.96 -7.46
N PHE A 197 -16.30 -19.33 -7.32
CA PHE A 197 -14.96 -19.92 -7.53
C PHE A 197 -14.79 -20.51 -8.95
N ALA A 198 -15.45 -19.92 -9.94
CA ALA A 198 -15.31 -20.37 -11.32
C ALA A 198 -13.85 -20.30 -11.80
N GLN A 199 -13.12 -19.30 -11.32
CA GLN A 199 -11.67 -19.14 -11.52
C GLN A 199 -11.02 -18.64 -10.24
N LYS A 200 -9.72 -18.93 -10.08
CA LYS A 200 -8.92 -18.56 -8.93
C LYS A 200 -7.52 -18.14 -9.39
N GLY A 201 -6.98 -17.15 -8.74
CA GLY A 201 -5.59 -16.74 -8.93
C GLY A 201 -4.61 -17.80 -8.43
N PRO A 202 -3.34 -17.72 -8.86
CA PRO A 202 -2.33 -18.72 -8.54
C PRO A 202 -2.01 -18.81 -7.04
N ASP A 203 -2.19 -17.73 -6.30
CA ASP A 203 -1.91 -17.64 -4.87
C ASP A 203 -3.12 -17.98 -3.97
N PHE A 204 -4.25 -18.37 -4.55
CA PHE A 204 -5.47 -18.64 -3.79
C PHE A 204 -5.31 -19.84 -2.85
N VAL A 205 -5.51 -19.61 -1.56
CA VAL A 205 -5.49 -20.66 -0.51
C VAL A 205 -6.88 -20.89 0.09
N SER A 206 -7.60 -19.83 0.46
CA SER A 206 -8.87 -19.90 1.20
C SER A 206 -9.71 -18.65 0.95
N ASP A 207 -11.03 -18.78 1.10
CA ASP A 207 -12.00 -17.69 1.20
C ASP A 207 -12.26 -17.27 2.66
N THR A 208 -11.68 -18.01 3.61
CA THR A 208 -11.88 -17.82 5.04
C THR A 208 -10.55 -17.46 5.69
N TYR A 209 -10.49 -16.24 6.21
CA TYR A 209 -9.32 -15.61 6.78
C TYR A 209 -9.38 -15.60 8.29
N VAL A 210 -8.21 -15.58 8.93
CA VAL A 210 -8.08 -15.37 10.36
C VAL A 210 -7.18 -14.17 10.64
N TYR A 211 -7.66 -13.28 11.47
CA TYR A 211 -6.93 -12.14 11.98
C TYR A 211 -6.62 -12.37 13.45
N PRO A 212 -5.37 -12.66 13.83
CA PRO A 212 -5.01 -13.00 15.22
C PRO A 212 -5.24 -11.88 16.23
N ASN A 213 -5.29 -10.62 15.76
CA ASN A 213 -5.43 -9.42 16.58
C ASN A 213 -4.36 -9.30 17.67
N ALA A 214 -3.16 -9.84 17.45
CA ALA A 214 -2.04 -9.80 18.38
C ALA A 214 -1.22 -8.50 18.26
N GLN A 215 -1.90 -7.40 17.94
CA GLN A 215 -1.35 -6.07 17.73
C GLN A 215 -1.94 -5.09 18.73
N GLU A 216 -1.23 -3.98 18.97
CA GLU A 216 -1.74 -2.89 19.81
C GLU A 216 -3.10 -2.36 19.30
N PRO A 217 -3.94 -1.80 20.21
CA PRO A 217 -5.23 -1.25 19.83
C PRO A 217 -5.06 -0.11 18.82
N LYS A 218 -5.77 -0.22 17.71
CA LYS A 218 -5.66 0.70 16.57
C LYS A 218 -6.84 0.60 15.63
N MET A 219 -6.88 1.50 14.67
CA MET A 219 -7.76 1.39 13.52
C MET A 219 -6.99 0.86 12.32
N LEU A 220 -7.47 -0.24 11.77
CA LEU A 220 -7.14 -0.82 10.48
C LEU A 220 -8.30 -0.56 9.52
N TRP A 221 -8.15 -0.94 8.27
CA TRP A 221 -9.24 -0.95 7.31
C TRP A 221 -9.07 -2.12 6.34
N TYR A 222 -10.13 -2.58 5.71
CA TYR A 222 -10.06 -3.66 4.74
C TYR A 222 -10.61 -3.22 3.39
N HIS A 223 -9.93 -3.63 2.34
CA HIS A 223 -10.25 -3.24 0.98
C HIS A 223 -9.88 -4.34 -0.03
N ASP A 224 -10.37 -4.20 -1.25
CA ASP A 224 -9.95 -5.08 -2.35
C ASP A 224 -8.48 -4.84 -2.72
N HIS A 225 -7.76 -5.91 -3.05
CA HIS A 225 -6.35 -5.88 -3.39
C HIS A 225 -6.03 -6.70 -4.66
N THR A 226 -7.00 -6.79 -5.58
CA THR A 226 -6.86 -7.60 -6.80
C THR A 226 -5.87 -6.97 -7.77
N LEU A 227 -4.81 -7.70 -8.11
CA LEU A 227 -3.75 -7.27 -9.03
C LEU A 227 -4.33 -6.62 -10.30
N GLY A 228 -3.90 -5.37 -10.58
CA GLY A 228 -4.31 -4.60 -11.75
C GLY A 228 -5.74 -4.05 -11.73
N ALA A 229 -6.50 -4.27 -10.65
CA ALA A 229 -7.88 -3.84 -10.52
C ALA A 229 -8.22 -3.17 -9.17
N THR A 230 -7.26 -3.11 -8.24
CA THR A 230 -7.43 -2.50 -6.91
C THR A 230 -8.01 -1.10 -7.01
N ARG A 231 -7.45 -0.24 -7.87
CA ARG A 231 -7.91 1.15 -8.10
C ARG A 231 -9.39 1.25 -8.44
N LEU A 232 -9.91 0.32 -9.24
CA LEU A 232 -11.30 0.34 -9.68
C LEU A 232 -12.25 -0.27 -8.64
N HIS A 233 -11.81 -1.32 -7.94
CA HIS A 233 -12.62 -2.01 -6.94
C HIS A 233 -12.77 -1.16 -5.66
N VAL A 234 -11.69 -0.54 -5.20
CA VAL A 234 -11.71 0.44 -4.10
C VAL A 234 -12.54 1.68 -4.49
N TYR A 235 -12.35 2.18 -5.71
CA TYR A 235 -13.20 3.25 -6.24
C TYR A 235 -14.68 2.85 -6.30
N ALA A 236 -14.98 1.61 -6.66
CA ALA A 236 -16.35 1.08 -6.69
C ALA A 236 -16.98 0.97 -5.30
N GLY A 237 -16.17 0.96 -4.21
CA GLY A 237 -16.65 1.00 -2.83
C GLY A 237 -16.29 -0.21 -1.97
N LEU A 238 -15.38 -1.10 -2.41
CA LEU A 238 -14.91 -2.22 -1.60
C LEU A 238 -13.92 -1.73 -0.54
N VAL A 239 -14.42 -1.00 0.45
CA VAL A 239 -13.69 -0.43 1.60
C VAL A 239 -14.52 -0.52 2.87
N ALA A 240 -13.88 -0.77 4.03
CA ALA A 240 -14.51 -0.65 5.33
C ALA A 240 -13.45 -0.61 6.47
N ALA A 241 -13.85 -0.14 7.65
CA ALA A 241 -12.97 -0.03 8.81
C ALA A 241 -12.91 -1.32 9.63
N TYR A 242 -11.78 -1.49 10.34
CA TYR A 242 -11.57 -2.54 11.31
C TYR A 242 -10.89 -1.95 12.55
N ILE A 243 -11.41 -2.20 13.75
CA ILE A 243 -10.89 -1.61 14.99
C ILE A 243 -10.50 -2.72 15.96
N ILE A 244 -9.23 -2.72 16.36
CA ILE A 244 -8.76 -3.56 17.49
C ILE A 244 -8.89 -2.75 18.76
N ARG A 245 -9.64 -3.28 19.74
CA ARG A 245 -9.85 -2.69 21.06
C ARG A 245 -9.00 -3.42 22.11
N ASP A 246 -8.41 -2.64 23.01
CA ASP A 246 -7.85 -3.17 24.24
C ASP A 246 -8.06 -2.20 25.41
N PRO A 247 -9.10 -2.41 26.24
CA PRO A 247 -9.37 -1.54 27.39
C PRO A 247 -8.23 -1.49 28.43
N ALA A 248 -7.26 -2.41 28.38
CA ALA A 248 -6.11 -2.40 29.26
C ALA A 248 -4.99 -1.46 28.76
N GLN A 249 -4.96 -1.17 27.46
CA GLN A 249 -3.94 -0.33 26.84
C GLN A 249 -4.47 1.05 26.43
N GLU A 250 -5.76 1.19 26.17
CA GLU A 250 -6.38 2.47 25.82
C GLU A 250 -6.78 3.26 27.07
N PRO A 251 -6.59 4.61 27.11
CA PRO A 251 -7.14 5.43 28.19
C PRO A 251 -8.67 5.28 28.27
N ALA A 252 -9.18 4.90 29.43
CA ALA A 252 -10.60 4.59 29.61
C ALA A 252 -11.53 5.80 29.38
N ASN A 253 -10.99 7.02 29.48
CA ASN A 253 -11.72 8.27 29.32
C ASN A 253 -11.53 8.92 27.94
N LEU A 254 -11.07 8.19 26.92
CA LEU A 254 -11.15 8.71 25.54
C LEU A 254 -12.62 9.01 25.19
N PRO A 255 -12.92 10.05 24.39
CA PRO A 255 -14.29 10.27 23.91
C PRO A 255 -14.83 9.00 23.24
N GLY A 256 -16.01 8.53 23.68
CA GLY A 256 -16.58 7.25 23.26
C GLY A 256 -15.90 5.98 23.85
N GLY A 257 -14.94 6.14 24.76
CA GLY A 257 -14.32 5.03 25.49
C GLY A 257 -15.20 4.54 26.65
N PRO A 258 -14.80 3.47 27.37
CA PRO A 258 -15.61 2.82 28.39
C PRO A 258 -16.10 3.72 29.53
N ALA A 259 -15.38 4.83 29.80
CA ALA A 259 -15.79 5.84 30.78
C ALA A 259 -16.64 6.98 30.19
N ASP A 260 -16.86 7.00 28.87
CA ASP A 260 -17.60 8.01 28.12
C ASP A 260 -18.42 7.37 26.97
N ASP A 261 -19.02 6.22 27.23
CA ASP A 261 -19.74 5.37 26.27
C ASP A 261 -21.17 5.85 25.97
N ALA A 262 -21.60 6.96 26.57
CA ALA A 262 -22.93 7.53 26.34
C ALA A 262 -23.05 8.03 24.88
N LEU A 263 -24.29 8.03 24.38
CA LEU A 263 -24.62 8.71 23.13
C LEU A 263 -24.84 10.21 23.37
N ASP A 264 -24.51 11.02 22.40
CA ASP A 264 -24.84 12.44 22.39
C ASP A 264 -26.37 12.65 22.28
N ARG A 265 -26.83 13.89 22.36
CA ARG A 265 -28.28 14.21 22.25
C ARG A 265 -28.91 13.88 20.90
N TYR A 266 -28.06 13.63 19.89
CA TYR A 266 -28.50 13.29 18.53
C TYR A 266 -28.51 11.79 18.30
N GLY A 267 -28.11 11.00 19.31
CA GLY A 267 -28.03 9.54 19.26
C GLY A 267 -26.73 9.01 18.66
N HIS A 268 -25.68 9.83 18.60
CA HIS A 268 -24.39 9.43 18.07
C HIS A 268 -23.39 9.09 19.19
N PRO A 269 -22.49 8.11 19.00
CA PRO A 269 -21.36 7.93 19.90
C PRO A 269 -20.36 9.08 19.75
N TYR A 270 -19.61 9.36 20.81
CA TYR A 270 -18.55 10.37 20.81
C TYR A 270 -17.29 9.93 20.07
N GLU A 271 -17.19 8.68 19.65
CA GLU A 271 -16.20 8.17 18.73
C GLU A 271 -16.82 7.87 17.36
N ARG A 272 -16.21 8.36 16.28
CA ARG A 272 -16.73 8.23 14.91
C ARG A 272 -15.60 7.83 13.95
N VAL A 273 -15.90 6.88 13.07
CA VAL A 273 -15.06 6.58 11.91
C VAL A 273 -15.41 7.54 10.77
N LEU A 274 -14.40 8.06 10.11
CA LEU A 274 -14.51 8.86 8.89
C LEU A 274 -13.72 8.16 7.77
N MET A 275 -14.43 7.49 6.87
CA MET A 275 -13.86 6.91 5.65
C MET A 275 -13.98 7.94 4.54
N LEU A 276 -12.86 8.45 4.05
CA LEU A 276 -12.80 9.47 3.02
C LEU A 276 -12.45 8.85 1.67
N GLN A 277 -13.16 9.28 0.66
CA GLN A 277 -12.84 9.00 -0.76
C GLN A 277 -13.22 10.21 -1.60
N ASP A 278 -12.61 10.34 -2.77
CA ASP A 278 -13.08 11.26 -3.79
C ASP A 278 -13.66 10.48 -4.97
N LYS A 279 -14.69 11.03 -5.57
CA LYS A 279 -15.43 10.36 -6.65
C LYS A 279 -15.88 11.37 -7.70
N SER A 280 -16.11 10.87 -8.92
CA SER A 280 -16.74 11.60 -10.00
C SER A 280 -18.07 10.96 -10.39
N PHE A 281 -19.04 11.78 -10.81
CA PHE A 281 -20.39 11.32 -11.15
C PHE A 281 -20.79 11.83 -12.54
N ASP A 282 -21.54 11.01 -13.27
CA ASP A 282 -22.15 11.41 -14.52
C ASP A 282 -23.49 12.14 -14.32
N LYS A 283 -24.12 12.57 -15.41
CA LYS A 283 -25.42 13.25 -15.41
C LYS A 283 -26.57 12.45 -14.78
N ASP A 284 -26.41 11.15 -14.67
CA ASP A 284 -27.38 10.22 -14.07
C ASP A 284 -27.02 9.87 -12.61
N ALA A 285 -26.11 10.67 -12.00
CA ALA A 285 -25.59 10.46 -10.66
C ALA A 285 -24.97 9.07 -10.44
N GLN A 286 -24.37 8.50 -11.48
CA GLN A 286 -23.65 7.23 -11.39
C GLN A 286 -22.15 7.48 -11.37
N LEU A 287 -21.39 6.58 -10.71
CA LEU A 287 -19.95 6.66 -10.72
C LEU A 287 -19.40 6.65 -12.14
N THR A 288 -18.44 7.50 -12.38
CA THR A 288 -17.67 7.56 -13.64
C THR A 288 -16.19 7.61 -13.33
N PHE A 289 -15.42 6.83 -14.03
CA PHE A 289 -13.97 6.84 -13.99
C PHE A 289 -13.46 7.18 -15.39
N PRO A 290 -12.41 7.98 -15.55
CA PRO A 290 -11.86 8.29 -16.86
C PRO A 290 -11.55 7.03 -17.67
N SER A 291 -11.90 7.04 -18.94
CA SER A 291 -11.75 5.87 -19.84
C SER A 291 -10.77 6.11 -20.98
N ASP A 292 -10.09 7.23 -20.95
CA ASP A 292 -9.07 7.60 -21.94
C ASP A 292 -7.74 7.73 -21.21
N GLY A 293 -6.82 6.78 -21.44
CA GLY A 293 -5.47 6.81 -20.88
C GLY A 293 -4.66 8.00 -21.40
N VAL A 294 -3.69 8.50 -20.63
CA VAL A 294 -2.83 9.61 -21.04
C VAL A 294 -1.87 9.21 -22.17
N ASN A 295 -1.52 7.93 -22.27
CA ASN A 295 -0.75 7.31 -23.32
C ASN A 295 -1.55 6.15 -23.95
N PRO A 296 -2.62 6.42 -24.71
CA PRO A 296 -3.61 5.40 -25.10
C PRO A 296 -3.06 4.33 -26.06
N ASP A 297 -1.95 4.59 -26.74
CA ASP A 297 -1.27 3.60 -27.58
C ASP A 297 -0.52 2.53 -26.74
N ILE A 298 -0.28 2.81 -25.45
CA ILE A 298 0.40 1.91 -24.51
C ILE A 298 -0.63 1.34 -23.54
N HIS A 299 -1.36 2.22 -22.85
CA HIS A 299 -2.39 1.92 -21.87
C HIS A 299 -3.67 2.68 -22.23
N PRO A 300 -4.63 2.04 -22.92
CA PRO A 300 -5.81 2.75 -23.45
C PRO A 300 -6.72 3.33 -22.36
N TYR A 301 -6.70 2.79 -21.16
CA TYR A 301 -7.65 3.17 -20.09
C TYR A 301 -6.98 3.57 -18.77
N TRP A 302 -5.67 3.41 -18.62
CA TRP A 302 -4.98 3.72 -17.38
C TRP A 302 -4.58 5.19 -17.29
N LEU A 303 -4.77 5.77 -16.10
CA LEU A 303 -4.26 7.09 -15.72
C LEU A 303 -3.21 6.91 -14.63
N PRO A 304 -2.15 7.75 -14.59
CA PRO A 304 -1.19 7.71 -13.49
C PRO A 304 -1.83 7.97 -12.12
N GLU A 305 -2.78 8.92 -12.05
CA GLU A 305 -3.47 9.28 -10.83
C GLU A 305 -4.91 9.72 -11.13
N PHE A 306 -5.83 9.24 -10.32
CA PHE A 306 -7.23 9.64 -10.39
C PHE A 306 -7.55 10.65 -9.28
N PHE A 307 -8.16 11.77 -9.67
CA PHE A 307 -8.69 12.79 -8.75
C PHE A 307 -10.16 13.06 -9.03
N GLY A 308 -11.03 12.67 -8.09
CA GLY A 308 -12.45 13.01 -8.14
C GLY A 308 -12.73 14.46 -7.70
N ASP A 309 -13.84 15.02 -8.14
CA ASP A 309 -14.28 16.36 -7.79
C ASP A 309 -15.27 16.41 -6.62
N VAL A 310 -15.77 15.27 -6.18
CA VAL A 310 -16.75 15.12 -5.09
C VAL A 310 -16.14 14.37 -3.91
N ILE A 311 -15.94 15.06 -2.80
CA ILE A 311 -15.49 14.39 -1.57
C ILE A 311 -16.65 13.65 -0.92
N VAL A 312 -16.43 12.37 -0.63
CA VAL A 312 -17.39 11.46 -0.01
C VAL A 312 -16.87 11.01 1.35
N VAL A 313 -17.64 11.23 2.41
CA VAL A 313 -17.34 10.77 3.76
C VAL A 313 -18.43 9.80 4.21
N ASN A 314 -18.05 8.58 4.58
CA ASN A 314 -18.99 7.52 5.00
C ASN A 314 -20.13 7.32 4.00
N GLY A 315 -19.85 7.41 2.69
CA GLY A 315 -20.85 7.19 1.65
C GLY A 315 -21.81 8.35 1.40
N LYS A 316 -21.50 9.56 1.86
CA LYS A 316 -22.23 10.80 1.57
C LYS A 316 -21.32 11.90 1.05
N SER A 317 -21.76 12.62 0.02
CA SER A 317 -21.02 13.78 -0.52
C SER A 317 -21.14 14.97 0.44
N TRP A 318 -19.98 15.51 0.84
CA TRP A 318 -19.91 16.68 1.74
C TRP A 318 -20.95 16.67 2.85
N PRO A 319 -20.97 15.68 3.76
CA PRO A 319 -21.99 15.59 4.80
C PRO A 319 -21.79 16.65 5.87
N TYR A 320 -22.80 16.82 6.71
CA TYR A 320 -22.64 17.50 8.00
C TYR A 320 -22.79 16.50 9.16
N LEU A 321 -22.20 16.83 10.31
CA LEU A 321 -22.40 16.12 11.56
C LEU A 321 -22.85 17.10 12.65
N ARG A 322 -23.97 16.81 13.30
CA ARG A 322 -24.37 17.55 14.52
C ARG A 322 -23.54 17.06 15.69
N VAL A 323 -22.95 17.98 16.42
CA VAL A 323 -22.11 17.69 17.59
C VAL A 323 -22.55 18.54 18.79
N GLU A 324 -22.34 18.04 20.00
CA GLU A 324 -22.41 18.82 21.23
C GLU A 324 -21.13 19.65 21.40
N PRO A 325 -21.15 20.78 22.16
CA PRO A 325 -19.94 21.56 22.41
C PRO A 325 -19.06 20.86 23.47
N ARG A 326 -18.43 19.77 23.06
CA ARG A 326 -17.53 18.94 23.84
C ARG A 326 -16.60 18.16 22.91
N ARG A 327 -15.73 17.35 23.47
CA ARG A 327 -14.75 16.56 22.72
C ARG A 327 -15.38 15.35 22.06
N TYR A 328 -14.97 15.11 20.81
CA TYR A 328 -15.26 13.93 20.01
C TYR A 328 -13.95 13.33 19.51
N ARG A 329 -13.93 12.01 19.36
CA ARG A 329 -12.85 11.26 18.75
C ARG A 329 -13.22 10.89 17.32
N PHE A 330 -12.35 11.18 16.37
CA PHE A 330 -12.53 10.82 14.96
C PHE A 330 -11.40 9.90 14.52
N ARG A 331 -11.77 8.74 14.02
CA ARG A 331 -10.86 7.80 13.39
C ARG A 331 -10.94 7.99 11.89
N VAL A 332 -9.96 8.66 11.31
CA VAL A 332 -9.94 9.09 9.92
C VAL A 332 -9.13 8.12 9.08
N ILE A 333 -9.70 7.69 7.96
CA ILE A 333 -9.06 6.80 6.97
C ILE A 333 -9.06 7.53 5.64
N ASP A 334 -7.91 7.66 5.01
CA ASP A 334 -7.81 8.05 3.62
C ASP A 334 -7.93 6.80 2.74
N GLY A 335 -9.12 6.59 2.16
CA GLY A 335 -9.42 5.50 1.24
C GLY A 335 -9.56 5.97 -0.22
N ALA A 336 -9.00 7.14 -0.56
CA ALA A 336 -8.95 7.66 -1.93
C ALA A 336 -7.96 6.89 -2.80
N ASN A 337 -8.07 7.02 -4.13
CA ASN A 337 -7.13 6.39 -5.07
C ASN A 337 -5.75 7.04 -5.03
N ALA A 338 -5.70 8.37 -5.24
CA ALA A 338 -4.46 9.13 -5.32
C ALA A 338 -4.48 10.43 -4.49
N ARG A 339 -5.68 10.85 -4.05
CA ARG A 339 -5.84 12.13 -3.38
C ARG A 339 -5.27 12.10 -1.96
N PHE A 340 -4.33 13.00 -1.70
CA PHE A 340 -3.91 13.36 -0.35
C PHE A 340 -4.91 14.33 0.28
N PHE A 341 -5.01 14.30 1.59
CA PHE A 341 -5.78 15.27 2.35
C PHE A 341 -4.88 16.03 3.33
N GLU A 342 -4.76 17.33 3.13
CA GLU A 342 -4.13 18.26 4.07
C GLU A 342 -5.25 19.00 4.82
N PHE A 343 -5.47 18.62 6.08
CA PHE A 343 -6.66 19.03 6.82
C PHE A 343 -6.51 20.34 7.55
N HIS A 344 -7.53 21.20 7.42
CA HIS A 344 -7.73 22.39 8.21
C HIS A 344 -9.18 22.47 8.67
N LEU A 345 -9.40 22.65 9.98
CA LEU A 345 -10.72 22.90 10.53
C LEU A 345 -10.87 24.41 10.73
N THR A 346 -11.89 25.03 10.13
CA THR A 346 -12.11 26.46 10.17
C THR A 346 -13.48 26.81 10.72
N ASP A 347 -13.56 27.91 11.45
CA ASP A 347 -14.81 28.55 11.89
C ASP A 347 -15.46 29.34 10.74
N PRO A 348 -16.68 29.96 10.95
CA PRO A 348 -17.33 30.75 9.91
C PRO A 348 -16.57 32.02 9.49
N ASN A 349 -15.62 32.49 10.28
CA ASN A 349 -14.76 33.64 9.95
C ASN A 349 -13.48 33.25 9.20
N GLY A 350 -13.25 31.95 9.06
CA GLY A 350 -12.02 31.39 8.48
C GLY A 350 -10.90 31.20 9.49
N GLU A 351 -11.15 31.39 10.78
CA GLU A 351 -10.14 31.15 11.81
C GLU A 351 -9.96 29.65 12.04
N GLY A 352 -8.69 29.24 12.25
CA GLY A 352 -8.33 27.85 12.48
C GLY A 352 -8.79 27.33 13.83
N VAL A 353 -9.42 26.17 13.87
CA VAL A 353 -9.80 25.45 15.08
C VAL A 353 -8.82 24.29 15.28
N PRO A 354 -8.13 24.19 16.44
CA PRO A 354 -7.16 23.14 16.69
C PRO A 354 -7.77 21.74 16.64
N MET A 355 -7.04 20.82 16.01
CA MET A 355 -7.28 19.38 16.09
C MET A 355 -6.10 18.73 16.84
N TRP A 356 -6.37 17.62 17.53
CA TRP A 356 -5.36 16.91 18.31
C TRP A 356 -5.20 15.49 17.78
N GLN A 357 -4.07 15.19 17.19
CA GLN A 357 -3.76 13.84 16.79
C GLN A 357 -3.29 13.05 18.01
N ILE A 358 -3.95 11.92 18.27
CA ILE A 358 -3.65 11.02 19.39
C ILE A 358 -3.13 9.66 18.92
N GLY A 359 -3.21 9.38 17.62
CA GLY A 359 -2.75 8.11 17.05
C GLY A 359 -2.47 8.20 15.55
N THR A 360 -1.72 7.20 15.08
CA THR A 360 -1.35 6.96 13.68
C THR A 360 -1.87 5.59 13.24
N ASP A 361 -1.41 5.09 12.09
CA ASP A 361 -1.74 3.75 11.57
C ASP A 361 -1.47 2.65 12.60
N GLY A 362 -0.36 2.79 13.31
CA GLY A 362 0.10 1.80 14.26
C GLY A 362 -0.46 1.93 15.68
N GLY A 363 -1.41 2.85 15.93
CA GLY A 363 -2.04 3.04 17.24
C GLY A 363 -1.73 4.37 17.90
N LEU A 364 -1.92 4.44 19.23
CA LEU A 364 -1.76 5.69 19.96
C LEU A 364 -0.32 6.22 19.94
N LEU A 365 -0.18 7.53 19.80
CA LEU A 365 1.06 8.27 20.07
C LEU A 365 1.38 8.24 21.58
N ASP A 366 2.59 8.65 21.92
CA ASP A 366 2.99 8.79 23.34
C ASP A 366 2.23 9.92 24.05
N ALA A 367 1.96 11.00 23.33
CA ALA A 367 1.21 12.16 23.80
C ALA A 367 0.39 12.76 22.66
N PRO A 368 -0.70 13.52 22.96
CA PRO A 368 -1.44 14.25 21.94
C PRO A 368 -0.56 15.30 21.26
N VAL A 369 -0.72 15.47 19.95
CA VAL A 369 -0.03 16.48 19.15
C VAL A 369 -1.08 17.40 18.55
N ALA A 370 -0.99 18.71 18.81
CA ALA A 370 -1.83 19.69 18.12
C ALA A 370 -1.40 19.75 16.65
N VAL A 371 -2.36 19.62 15.73
CA VAL A 371 -2.10 19.64 14.29
C VAL A 371 -2.94 20.71 13.61
N SER A 372 -2.39 21.29 12.54
CA SER A 372 -3.04 22.33 11.72
C SER A 372 -3.54 23.53 12.55
N ALA A 373 -2.82 23.85 13.64
CA ALA A 373 -3.16 24.92 14.58
C ALA A 373 -2.33 26.20 14.36
N GLY A 374 -1.63 26.30 13.22
CA GLY A 374 -0.69 27.36 12.91
C GLY A 374 0.74 27.04 13.37
N ASP A 375 1.73 27.82 12.90
CA ASP A 375 3.14 27.65 13.25
C ASP A 375 3.36 27.79 14.78
N PRO A 376 4.09 26.87 15.47
CA PRO A 376 4.90 25.77 14.90
C PRO A 376 4.19 24.37 14.85
N SER A 377 2.87 24.30 14.88
CA SER A 377 2.17 23.02 14.82
C SER A 377 2.38 22.31 13.47
N PRO A 378 2.63 20.98 13.44
CA PRO A 378 2.67 20.25 12.20
C PRO A 378 1.30 20.27 11.50
N THR A 379 1.32 20.24 10.17
CA THR A 379 0.10 20.08 9.39
C THR A 379 -0.33 18.62 9.37
N LEU A 380 -1.65 18.38 9.50
CA LEU A 380 -2.18 17.03 9.35
C LEU A 380 -2.35 16.71 7.87
N VAL A 381 -1.42 15.92 7.32
CA VAL A 381 -1.51 15.37 5.97
C VAL A 381 -1.74 13.87 6.06
N LEU A 382 -2.77 13.37 5.39
CA LEU A 382 -2.98 11.95 5.16
C LEU A 382 -2.80 11.65 3.67
N ALA A 383 -1.98 10.67 3.38
CA ALA A 383 -1.84 10.05 2.08
C ALA A 383 -2.81 8.87 1.96
N PRO A 384 -3.13 8.40 0.72
CA PRO A 384 -3.89 7.17 0.53
C PRO A 384 -3.35 6.02 1.38
N GLY A 385 -4.24 5.33 2.09
CA GLY A 385 -3.91 4.25 3.02
C GLY A 385 -3.55 4.67 4.44
N GLU A 386 -3.15 5.92 4.69
CA GLU A 386 -2.85 6.40 6.04
C GLU A 386 -4.09 6.59 6.90
N ARG A 387 -3.90 6.49 8.21
CA ARG A 387 -4.94 6.73 9.22
C ARG A 387 -4.46 7.72 10.28
N ALA A 388 -5.42 8.50 10.79
CA ALA A 388 -5.21 9.34 11.96
C ALA A 388 -6.34 9.13 12.98
N ASP A 389 -5.97 9.18 14.26
CA ASP A 389 -6.89 9.18 15.39
C ASP A 389 -6.86 10.58 16.01
N LEU A 390 -7.99 11.28 15.96
CA LEU A 390 -8.08 12.70 16.29
C LEU A 390 -9.05 12.95 17.45
N ILE A 391 -8.74 13.93 18.28
CA ILE A 391 -9.72 14.57 19.19
C ILE A 391 -9.93 15.99 18.70
N ILE A 392 -11.21 16.38 18.53
CA ILE A 392 -11.64 17.75 18.27
C ILE A 392 -12.51 18.21 19.44
N ASP A 393 -12.18 19.36 20.03
CA ASP A 393 -12.97 19.97 21.09
C ASP A 393 -13.87 21.08 20.50
N PHE A 394 -15.17 20.88 20.58
CA PHE A 394 -16.17 21.82 20.08
C PHE A 394 -16.68 22.81 21.17
N ALA A 395 -16.09 22.78 22.38
CA ALA A 395 -16.46 23.73 23.43
C ALA A 395 -16.12 25.18 23.01
N GLY A 396 -17.06 26.09 23.24
CA GLY A 396 -16.92 27.49 22.86
C GLY A 396 -17.35 27.83 21.42
N HIS A 397 -17.80 26.82 20.66
CA HIS A 397 -18.28 27.00 19.28
C HIS A 397 -19.79 26.78 19.14
N GLU A 398 -20.55 26.96 20.22
CA GLU A 398 -22.02 26.78 20.26
C GLU A 398 -22.71 27.59 19.18
N GLY A 399 -23.55 26.95 18.38
CA GLY A 399 -24.30 27.57 17.29
C GLY A 399 -23.50 27.83 16.02
N GLN A 400 -22.21 27.52 16.02
CA GLN A 400 -21.33 27.69 14.85
C GLN A 400 -21.39 26.47 13.92
N ARG A 401 -20.89 26.69 12.70
CA ARG A 401 -20.65 25.67 11.69
C ARG A 401 -19.16 25.65 11.37
N LEU A 402 -18.47 24.60 11.78
CA LEU A 402 -17.06 24.44 11.51
C LEU A 402 -16.87 23.60 10.26
N THR A 403 -16.02 24.03 9.34
CA THR A 403 -15.81 23.32 8.08
C THR A 403 -14.44 22.66 8.07
N LEU A 404 -14.39 21.33 7.90
CA LEU A 404 -13.19 20.60 7.63
C LEU A 404 -12.84 20.77 6.14
N ARG A 405 -11.64 21.28 5.87
CA ARG A 405 -11.14 21.60 4.54
C ARG A 405 -9.96 20.72 4.17
N ASN A 406 -9.72 20.62 2.86
CA ASN A 406 -8.53 20.04 2.26
C ASN A 406 -7.77 21.12 1.49
N THR A 407 -6.45 21.18 1.63
CA THR A 407 -5.57 22.08 0.87
C THR A 407 -4.48 21.36 0.08
N ALA A 408 -4.44 20.03 0.13
CA ALA A 408 -3.45 19.25 -0.59
C ALA A 408 -3.61 19.37 -2.11
N ASN A 409 -2.54 19.72 -2.80
CA ASN A 409 -2.48 19.71 -4.27
C ASN A 409 -2.67 18.29 -4.83
N GLY A 410 -2.99 18.19 -6.09
CA GLY A 410 -3.05 16.91 -6.81
C GLY A 410 -2.41 17.00 -8.19
N PRO A 411 -1.34 16.20 -8.46
CA PRO A 411 -0.53 15.34 -7.58
C PRO A 411 0.10 16.05 -6.38
N TYR A 412 0.34 15.30 -5.30
CA TYR A 412 0.96 15.87 -4.11
C TYR A 412 2.50 15.73 -4.16
N PRO A 413 3.29 16.77 -3.77
CA PRO A 413 2.86 18.09 -3.30
C PRO A 413 2.80 19.17 -4.40
N GLY A 414 3.31 18.87 -5.59
CA GLY A 414 3.63 19.86 -6.62
C GLY A 414 2.53 20.16 -7.64
N GLY A 415 1.43 19.40 -7.63
CA GLY A 415 0.37 19.49 -8.63
C GLY A 415 -0.58 20.69 -8.48
N ASP A 416 -1.71 20.58 -9.15
CA ASP A 416 -2.72 21.64 -9.17
C ASP A 416 -3.37 21.83 -7.78
N PRO A 417 -3.62 23.09 -7.36
CA PRO A 417 -4.32 23.36 -6.10
C PRO A 417 -5.76 22.87 -6.16
N VAL A 418 -6.30 22.53 -4.99
CA VAL A 418 -7.71 22.13 -4.86
C VAL A 418 -8.65 23.27 -5.27
N ASP A 419 -9.79 22.93 -5.85
CA ASP A 419 -10.90 23.86 -6.02
C ASP A 419 -11.56 24.08 -4.64
N PRO A 420 -11.52 25.31 -4.09
CA PRO A 420 -12.06 25.60 -2.77
C PRO A 420 -13.57 25.36 -2.66
N GLU A 421 -14.27 25.28 -3.78
CA GLU A 421 -15.72 25.03 -3.83
C GLU A 421 -16.08 23.54 -3.97
N THR A 422 -15.13 22.67 -4.30
CA THR A 422 -15.41 21.22 -4.46
C THR A 422 -14.48 20.37 -3.59
N ASN A 423 -13.36 19.91 -4.13
CA ASN A 423 -12.43 19.01 -3.46
C ASN A 423 -11.60 19.68 -2.34
N GLY A 424 -11.66 21.00 -2.22
CA GLY A 424 -11.16 21.76 -1.06
C GLY A 424 -12.09 21.72 0.16
N GLN A 425 -13.26 21.10 0.08
CA GLN A 425 -14.21 20.96 1.19
C GLN A 425 -14.44 19.47 1.50
N VAL A 426 -14.41 19.09 2.79
CA VAL A 426 -14.57 17.70 3.22
C VAL A 426 -15.93 17.49 3.86
N MET A 427 -16.19 18.10 5.01
CA MET A 427 -17.46 18.00 5.73
C MET A 427 -17.67 19.20 6.67
N GLN A 428 -18.84 19.29 7.28
CA GLN A 428 -19.17 20.38 8.21
C GLN A 428 -19.64 19.84 9.56
N PHE A 429 -19.15 20.40 10.66
CA PHE A 429 -19.67 20.16 12.00
C PHE A 429 -20.66 21.28 12.37
N VAL A 430 -21.83 20.88 12.85
CA VAL A 430 -22.88 21.81 13.31
C VAL A 430 -22.93 21.70 14.82
N VAL A 431 -22.34 22.68 15.50
CA VAL A 431 -22.24 22.67 16.96
C VAL A 431 -23.56 23.13 17.58
N GLY A 432 -24.20 22.22 18.28
CA GLY A 432 -25.48 22.47 18.94
C GLY A 432 -25.33 23.17 20.30
N PRO A 433 -26.43 23.38 21.03
CA PRO A 433 -26.39 23.91 22.38
C PRO A 433 -25.79 22.90 23.36
N PRO A 434 -25.21 23.35 24.49
CA PRO A 434 -24.65 22.46 25.50
C PRO A 434 -25.75 21.55 26.11
N ARG A 435 -25.33 20.37 26.54
CA ARG A 435 -26.18 19.43 27.27
C ARG A 435 -26.49 20.00 28.65
N VAL A 436 -27.70 19.77 29.14
CA VAL A 436 -28.10 20.16 30.49
C VAL A 436 -28.39 18.91 31.35
N GLY A 437 -28.14 18.99 32.64
CA GLY A 437 -28.43 17.91 33.61
C GLY A 437 -27.16 17.19 34.13
N ALA A 438 -27.36 16.06 34.78
CA ALA A 438 -26.29 15.35 35.51
C ALA A 438 -25.10 14.89 34.64
N ASN A 439 -25.32 14.71 33.33
CA ASN A 439 -24.29 14.30 32.35
C ASN A 439 -23.82 15.46 31.46
N ALA A 440 -24.01 16.71 31.91
CA ALA A 440 -23.64 17.88 31.09
C ALA A 440 -22.11 18.12 31.00
N ALA A 441 -21.36 17.71 32.03
CA ALA A 441 -19.92 17.93 32.05
C ALA A 441 -19.20 16.94 31.15
N ASP A 442 -18.36 17.45 30.28
CA ASP A 442 -17.39 16.64 29.54
C ASP A 442 -16.29 16.13 30.47
N ARG A 443 -16.24 14.82 30.65
CA ARG A 443 -15.24 14.11 31.48
C ARG A 443 -14.20 13.38 30.63
N SER A 444 -14.31 13.49 29.32
CA SER A 444 -13.39 12.84 28.41
C SER A 444 -11.99 13.46 28.51
N LEU A 445 -11.00 12.73 27.99
CA LEU A 445 -9.60 13.13 27.98
C LEU A 445 -9.45 14.51 27.32
N ASP A 446 -8.81 15.43 28.04
CA ASP A 446 -8.44 16.76 27.51
C ASP A 446 -7.05 16.68 26.87
N PRO A 447 -6.95 16.70 25.54
CA PRO A 447 -5.69 16.53 24.86
C PRO A 447 -4.71 17.69 25.11
N SER A 448 -5.20 18.88 25.44
CA SER A 448 -4.35 20.06 25.73
C SER A 448 -3.61 19.96 27.06
N ARG A 449 -4.07 19.09 27.94
CA ARG A 449 -3.49 18.85 29.28
C ARG A 449 -2.90 17.47 29.46
N THR A 450 -3.10 16.60 28.49
CA THR A 450 -2.62 15.22 28.55
C THR A 450 -1.19 15.16 28.02
N THR A 451 -0.27 14.65 28.84
CA THR A 451 1.15 14.52 28.49
C THR A 451 1.52 13.07 28.16
N ARG A 452 0.61 12.12 28.34
CA ARG A 452 0.86 10.70 28.11
C ARG A 452 -0.44 9.95 27.76
N LEU A 453 -0.42 9.24 26.63
CA LEU A 453 -1.54 8.42 26.16
C LEU A 453 -1.33 6.93 26.43
N ARG A 454 -0.10 6.49 26.61
CA ARG A 454 0.29 5.08 26.71
C ARG A 454 0.92 4.75 28.04
N ALA A 455 0.65 3.57 28.55
CA ALA A 455 1.35 3.06 29.76
C ALA A 455 2.83 2.81 29.49
N ALA A 456 3.16 2.21 28.34
CA ALA A 456 4.54 2.08 27.85
C ALA A 456 4.74 3.03 26.66
N LEU A 457 5.84 3.79 26.66
CA LEU A 457 6.20 4.65 25.54
C LEU A 457 6.61 3.82 24.32
N ILE A 458 6.51 4.43 23.15
CA ILE A 458 7.02 3.84 21.90
C ILE A 458 8.54 3.79 22.00
N GLU A 459 9.09 2.58 21.98
CA GLU A 459 10.51 2.35 22.06
C GLU A 459 11.07 2.01 20.68
N ARG A 460 12.27 2.49 20.39
CA ARG A 460 13.03 2.00 19.25
C ARG A 460 13.40 0.54 19.48
N PRO A 461 13.36 -0.33 18.44
CA PRO A 461 13.82 -1.70 18.56
C PRO A 461 15.24 -1.77 19.14
N THR A 462 15.42 -2.63 20.14
CA THR A 462 16.72 -2.84 20.78
C THR A 462 17.67 -3.71 19.95
N VAL A 463 17.13 -4.46 18.97
CA VAL A 463 17.93 -5.21 18.01
C VAL A 463 18.51 -4.21 17.01
N PRO A 464 19.86 -4.06 16.94
CA PRO A 464 20.48 -3.19 15.97
C PRO A 464 20.09 -3.57 14.54
N ALA A 465 20.01 -2.57 13.66
CA ALA A 465 19.85 -2.83 12.25
C ALA A 465 21.07 -3.62 11.72
N THR A 466 20.80 -4.73 11.03
CA THR A 466 21.85 -5.57 10.43
C THR A 466 22.33 -4.99 9.12
N ASP A 467 21.43 -4.35 8.40
CA ASP A 467 21.67 -3.79 7.07
C ASP A 467 20.93 -2.46 6.85
N THR A 468 21.40 -1.71 5.87
CA THR A 468 20.67 -0.59 5.27
C THR A 468 20.33 -0.97 3.83
N ARG A 469 19.02 -1.09 3.53
CA ARG A 469 18.51 -1.42 2.21
C ARG A 469 18.15 -0.14 1.47
N ALA A 470 18.79 0.14 0.33
CA ALA A 470 18.50 1.27 -0.53
C ALA A 470 17.50 0.86 -1.61
N LEU A 471 16.36 1.52 -1.67
CA LEU A 471 15.25 1.24 -2.57
C LEU A 471 14.87 2.52 -3.32
N THR A 472 14.87 2.47 -4.65
CA THR A 472 14.47 3.62 -5.47
C THR A 472 12.98 3.58 -5.79
N LEU A 473 12.37 4.77 -5.88
CA LEU A 473 11.04 4.94 -6.47
C LEU A 473 11.25 5.55 -7.84
N ASN A 474 10.69 4.93 -8.86
CA ASN A 474 10.99 5.21 -10.27
C ASN A 474 9.70 5.29 -11.07
N GLU A 475 9.71 6.15 -12.08
CA GLU A 475 8.69 6.20 -13.11
C GLU A 475 9.34 6.10 -14.49
N GLN A 476 8.64 5.44 -15.41
CA GLN A 476 8.98 5.47 -16.81
C GLN A 476 8.05 6.45 -17.51
N GLU A 477 8.65 7.48 -18.10
CA GLU A 477 7.91 8.50 -18.83
C GLU A 477 7.50 8.03 -20.25
N GLY A 478 6.29 8.38 -20.63
CA GLY A 478 5.78 8.27 -22.00
C GLY A 478 5.72 9.65 -22.68
N ALA A 479 4.99 9.72 -23.79
CA ALA A 479 4.86 10.98 -24.54
C ALA A 479 4.05 12.06 -23.79
N ASN A 480 3.11 11.63 -22.92
CA ASN A 480 2.17 12.52 -22.24
C ASN A 480 2.14 12.34 -20.71
N GLY A 481 3.18 11.78 -20.13
CA GLY A 481 3.32 11.50 -18.71
C GLY A 481 3.69 10.05 -18.43
N PRO A 482 3.70 9.61 -17.17
CA PRO A 482 4.10 8.27 -16.77
C PRO A 482 3.32 7.16 -17.49
N VAL A 483 4.00 6.08 -17.82
CA VAL A 483 3.42 4.84 -18.37
C VAL A 483 3.65 3.65 -17.45
N LEU A 484 4.50 3.78 -16.42
CA LEU A 484 4.86 2.72 -15.52
C LEU A 484 5.44 3.29 -14.23
N GLY A 485 4.85 2.97 -13.09
CA GLY A 485 5.43 3.20 -11.77
C GLY A 485 6.18 1.97 -11.28
N MET A 486 7.31 2.14 -10.58
CA MET A 486 8.11 1.02 -10.12
C MET A 486 8.72 1.28 -8.75
N VAL A 487 8.84 0.24 -7.95
CA VAL A 487 9.68 0.23 -6.78
C VAL A 487 10.94 -0.58 -7.08
N ASN A 488 12.10 -0.01 -6.75
CA ASN A 488 13.41 -0.59 -7.01
C ASN A 488 13.62 -0.98 -8.49
N ASN A 489 13.12 -0.16 -9.41
CA ASN A 489 13.14 -0.38 -10.86
C ASN A 489 12.66 -1.79 -11.29
N SER A 490 11.75 -2.38 -10.54
CA SER A 490 11.34 -3.78 -10.74
C SER A 490 9.85 -3.90 -10.98
N ARG A 491 9.45 -4.76 -11.92
CA ARG A 491 8.05 -5.15 -12.14
C ARG A 491 7.61 -6.23 -11.16
N TRP A 492 6.31 -6.38 -10.99
CA TRP A 492 5.69 -7.37 -10.10
C TRP A 492 6.23 -8.79 -10.26
N HIS A 493 6.35 -9.28 -11.49
CA HIS A 493 6.77 -10.66 -11.79
C HIS A 493 8.28 -10.89 -11.70
N MET A 494 9.08 -9.85 -11.45
CA MET A 494 10.52 -10.02 -11.23
C MET A 494 10.77 -10.80 -9.93
N PRO A 495 11.88 -11.56 -9.84
CA PRO A 495 12.23 -12.26 -8.61
C PRO A 495 12.21 -11.33 -7.39
N THR A 496 11.76 -11.85 -6.26
CA THR A 496 11.70 -11.09 -5.02
C THR A 496 13.10 -10.64 -4.59
N SER A 497 13.24 -9.34 -4.37
CA SER A 497 14.47 -8.70 -3.94
C SER A 497 14.50 -8.40 -2.43
N GLU A 498 13.33 -8.35 -1.80
CA GLU A 498 13.16 -8.04 -0.38
C GLU A 498 12.94 -9.33 0.41
N ALA A 499 14.05 -10.05 0.68
CA ALA A 499 14.08 -11.20 1.57
C ALA A 499 14.60 -10.76 2.95
N CYS A 500 13.72 -10.76 3.93
CA CYS A 500 14.01 -10.27 5.27
C CYS A 500 13.83 -11.41 6.29
N ALA A 501 14.73 -11.55 7.25
CA ALA A 501 14.63 -12.63 8.22
C ALA A 501 13.75 -12.23 9.42
N VAL A 502 12.91 -13.17 9.88
CA VAL A 502 12.04 -12.95 11.03
C VAL A 502 12.86 -12.56 12.26
N GLY A 503 12.43 -11.55 12.99
CA GLY A 503 13.09 -11.03 14.20
C GLY A 503 14.32 -10.16 13.92
N GLU A 504 14.72 -9.94 12.68
CA GLU A 504 15.79 -8.99 12.31
C GLU A 504 15.25 -7.57 12.17
N THR A 505 16.18 -6.62 12.17
CA THR A 505 15.91 -5.19 11.99
C THR A 505 16.75 -4.67 10.85
N GLU A 506 16.15 -3.92 9.91
CA GLU A 506 16.82 -3.23 8.82
C GLU A 506 16.46 -1.74 8.81
N VAL A 507 17.33 -0.90 8.28
CA VAL A 507 16.97 0.45 7.84
C VAL A 507 16.63 0.37 6.36
N TRP A 508 15.43 0.82 5.99
CA TRP A 508 15.08 0.98 4.58
C TRP A 508 15.21 2.44 4.21
N GLU A 509 16.05 2.73 3.21
CA GLU A 509 16.22 4.05 2.60
C GLU A 509 15.43 4.10 1.30
N PHE A 510 14.34 4.85 1.31
CA PHE A 510 13.57 5.12 0.10
C PHE A 510 14.12 6.37 -0.57
N ILE A 511 14.62 6.20 -1.79
CA ILE A 511 15.22 7.25 -2.62
C ILE A 511 14.21 7.60 -3.69
N ASN A 512 13.47 8.68 -3.49
CA ASN A 512 12.43 9.08 -4.43
C ASN A 512 13.03 9.89 -5.59
N LEU A 513 13.06 9.28 -6.79
CA LEU A 513 13.54 9.86 -8.03
C LEU A 513 12.44 10.50 -8.89
N THR A 514 11.18 10.43 -8.42
CA THR A 514 10.01 10.94 -9.13
C THR A 514 9.65 12.36 -8.72
N GLU A 515 8.68 12.97 -9.42
CA GLU A 515 8.19 14.31 -9.11
C GLU A 515 7.05 14.32 -8.07
N ASP A 516 6.50 13.14 -7.73
CA ASP A 516 5.34 12.96 -6.84
C ASP A 516 5.71 12.28 -5.52
N ALA A 517 4.84 12.45 -4.51
CA ALA A 517 4.97 11.77 -3.23
C ALA A 517 4.28 10.41 -3.28
N HIS A 518 4.98 9.36 -2.86
CA HIS A 518 4.44 8.00 -2.83
C HIS A 518 4.22 7.53 -1.39
N PRO A 519 2.98 7.22 -0.97
CA PRO A 519 2.73 6.55 0.30
C PRO A 519 3.11 5.06 0.19
N ILE A 520 4.23 4.69 0.80
CA ILE A 520 4.70 3.31 0.79
C ILE A 520 4.12 2.55 1.96
N HIS A 521 3.42 1.47 1.64
CA HIS A 521 2.83 0.52 2.59
C HIS A 521 3.61 -0.79 2.64
N LEU A 522 3.81 -1.31 3.85
CA LEU A 522 4.42 -2.62 4.10
C LEU A 522 3.41 -3.52 4.81
N HIS A 523 3.10 -4.66 4.22
CA HIS A 523 2.25 -5.68 4.83
C HIS A 523 2.92 -6.36 6.03
N LEU A 524 2.16 -7.02 6.90
CA LEU A 524 2.57 -7.78 8.07
C LEU A 524 3.04 -6.95 9.25
N ILE A 525 3.81 -5.89 9.03
CA ILE A 525 4.55 -5.19 10.10
C ILE A 525 4.15 -3.72 10.23
N GLN A 526 4.50 -3.16 11.37
CA GLN A 526 4.60 -1.71 11.55
C GLN A 526 6.07 -1.34 11.70
N PHE A 527 6.43 -0.20 11.11
CA PHE A 527 7.77 0.36 11.14
C PHE A 527 7.77 1.73 11.86
N GLN A 528 8.94 2.28 12.08
CA GLN A 528 9.11 3.62 12.65
C GLN A 528 9.87 4.51 11.67
N ALA A 529 9.32 5.68 11.37
CA ALA A 529 10.01 6.66 10.58
C ALA A 529 11.21 7.26 11.35
N LEU A 530 12.35 7.36 10.68
CA LEU A 530 13.61 7.84 11.30
C LEU A 530 13.92 9.27 10.92
N SER A 531 13.93 9.56 9.64
CA SER A 531 14.32 10.87 9.12
C SER A 531 13.96 11.05 7.66
N ARG A 532 13.93 12.31 7.25
CA ARG A 532 13.89 12.75 5.84
C ARG A 532 15.13 13.62 5.57
N GLN A 533 15.73 13.47 4.38
CA GLN A 533 16.90 14.26 3.99
C GLN A 533 16.87 14.51 2.49
N ASP A 534 17.02 15.76 2.12
CA ASP A 534 17.09 16.15 0.71
C ASP A 534 18.38 15.61 0.08
N PHE A 535 18.37 15.37 -1.23
CA PHE A 535 19.54 14.92 -1.95
C PHE A 535 19.61 15.52 -3.36
N ASP A 536 20.80 15.50 -3.95
CA ASP A 536 21.06 15.92 -5.32
C ASP A 536 20.56 14.82 -6.28
N VAL A 537 19.32 14.94 -6.74
CA VAL A 537 18.67 13.97 -7.64
C VAL A 537 19.47 13.83 -8.92
N GLU A 538 19.80 14.95 -9.59
CA GLU A 538 20.54 14.94 -10.87
C GLU A 538 21.93 14.30 -10.72
N GLY A 539 22.63 14.61 -9.61
CA GLY A 539 23.92 13.99 -9.30
C GLY A 539 23.81 12.49 -9.06
N TYR A 540 22.77 12.06 -8.35
CA TYR A 540 22.54 10.65 -8.07
C TYR A 540 22.13 9.87 -9.34
N GLU A 541 21.25 10.41 -10.18
CA GLU A 541 20.83 9.80 -11.45
C GLU A 541 22.02 9.51 -12.38
N LYS A 542 23.04 10.34 -12.38
CA LYS A 542 24.28 10.11 -13.16
C LYS A 542 25.04 8.84 -12.76
N VAL A 543 25.00 8.46 -11.48
CA VAL A 543 25.64 7.24 -10.99
C VAL A 543 24.68 6.05 -10.97
N TYR A 544 23.39 6.33 -10.80
CA TYR A 544 22.32 5.34 -10.96
C TYR A 544 22.32 4.79 -12.39
N GLY A 545 22.57 5.67 -13.38
CA GLY A 545 22.62 5.34 -14.79
C GLY A 545 21.21 5.15 -15.37
N GLU A 546 21.14 4.40 -16.47
CA GLU A 546 19.90 4.13 -17.18
C GLU A 546 19.61 2.61 -17.17
N PRO A 547 19.25 2.02 -16.01
CA PRO A 547 18.86 0.63 -15.99
C PRO A 547 17.60 0.43 -16.83
N VAL A 548 17.48 -0.74 -17.48
CA VAL A 548 16.29 -1.03 -18.29
C VAL A 548 15.06 -0.99 -17.39
N PRO A 549 14.06 -0.19 -17.71
CA PRO A 549 12.87 -0.07 -16.88
C PRO A 549 12.19 -1.42 -16.62
N GLY A 550 11.90 -1.70 -15.35
CA GLY A 550 11.24 -2.93 -14.91
C GLY A 550 12.10 -4.18 -14.89
N MET A 551 13.42 -4.06 -15.08
CA MET A 551 14.35 -5.19 -15.08
C MET A 551 15.21 -5.29 -13.81
N GLY A 552 14.91 -4.50 -12.81
CA GLY A 552 15.61 -4.48 -11.53
C GLY A 552 16.59 -3.31 -11.37
N PRO A 553 17.18 -3.18 -10.18
CA PRO A 553 18.14 -2.14 -9.86
C PRO A 553 19.44 -2.32 -10.68
N PRO A 554 20.33 -1.30 -10.70
CA PRO A 554 21.57 -1.34 -11.48
C PRO A 554 22.52 -2.51 -11.17
N ARG A 555 22.42 -3.10 -9.98
CA ARG A 555 23.23 -4.25 -9.53
C ARG A 555 22.38 -5.32 -8.87
N PRO A 556 22.89 -6.57 -8.78
CA PRO A 556 22.20 -7.60 -8.00
C PRO A 556 21.93 -7.14 -6.57
N TYR A 557 20.70 -7.27 -6.13
CA TYR A 557 20.19 -6.72 -4.86
C TYR A 557 20.59 -7.51 -3.60
N ASP A 558 20.97 -8.77 -3.76
CA ASP A 558 21.32 -9.70 -2.67
C ASP A 558 22.84 -9.81 -2.42
N GLU A 559 23.66 -9.19 -3.26
CA GLU A 559 25.12 -9.22 -3.10
C GLU A 559 25.56 -8.18 -2.06
N ARG A 560 25.64 -8.60 -0.83
CA ARG A 560 25.94 -7.78 0.36
C ARG A 560 27.32 -7.10 0.37
N SER A 561 28.18 -7.23 -0.63
CA SER A 561 29.49 -6.57 -0.62
C SER A 561 30.29 -6.71 -1.91
N ALA A 562 29.76 -7.26 -2.97
CA ALA A 562 30.52 -7.51 -4.19
C ALA A 562 30.97 -6.25 -4.91
N PHE A 563 30.28 -5.12 -4.65
CA PHE A 563 30.51 -3.85 -5.33
C PHE A 563 30.71 -2.71 -4.34
N THR A 564 31.90 -2.10 -4.34
CA THR A 564 32.14 -0.88 -3.55
C THR A 564 31.23 0.26 -4.02
N GLY A 565 30.56 0.94 -3.08
CA GLY A 565 29.66 2.07 -3.35
C GLY A 565 28.21 1.69 -3.68
N PHE A 566 27.83 0.40 -3.49
CA PHE A 566 26.44 -0.07 -3.59
C PHE A 566 25.96 -0.62 -2.24
N LYS A 567 24.67 -0.46 -1.97
CA LYS A 567 24.02 -0.99 -0.77
C LYS A 567 23.18 -2.21 -1.08
N VAL A 568 22.72 -2.91 -0.05
CA VAL A 568 21.67 -3.91 -0.17
C VAL A 568 20.45 -3.26 -0.85
N GLY A 569 19.87 -3.93 -1.83
CA GLY A 569 18.86 -3.34 -2.72
C GLY A 569 19.39 -3.11 -4.14
N GLY A 570 20.71 -3.16 -4.36
CA GLY A 570 21.34 -3.07 -5.69
C GLY A 570 21.51 -1.65 -6.24
N ASN A 571 21.24 -0.63 -5.42
CA ASN A 571 21.34 0.77 -5.80
C ASN A 571 22.67 1.39 -5.36
N PRO A 572 23.18 2.42 -6.06
CA PRO A 572 24.33 3.21 -5.61
C PRO A 572 24.10 3.77 -4.21
N ASP A 573 25.19 3.94 -3.46
CA ASP A 573 25.14 4.62 -2.16
C ASP A 573 24.75 6.10 -2.37
N VAL A 574 23.61 6.50 -1.80
CA VAL A 574 23.09 7.86 -1.89
C VAL A 574 23.84 8.85 -1.01
N THR A 575 24.65 8.37 -0.05
CA THR A 575 25.36 9.20 0.93
C THR A 575 26.15 10.36 0.34
N PRO A 576 26.90 10.22 -0.79
CA PRO A 576 27.63 11.33 -1.39
C PRO A 576 26.76 12.46 -1.95
N PHE A 577 25.48 12.21 -2.15
CA PHE A 577 24.51 13.12 -2.77
C PHE A 577 23.58 13.77 -1.77
N LEU A 578 23.66 13.40 -0.49
CA LEU A 578 22.80 13.95 0.56
C LEU A 578 23.09 15.44 0.78
N LEU A 579 22.03 16.23 0.92
CA LEU A 579 22.08 17.66 1.16
C LEU A 579 21.64 17.99 2.59
N GLY A 580 22.35 18.94 3.22
CA GLY A 580 22.03 19.36 4.58
C GLY A 580 22.15 18.25 5.63
N THR A 581 21.42 18.40 6.73
CA THR A 581 21.35 17.41 7.81
C THR A 581 20.03 16.66 7.76
N PRO A 582 19.98 15.39 8.19
CA PRO A 582 18.72 14.66 8.31
C PRO A 582 17.74 15.43 9.22
N ARG A 583 16.50 15.59 8.75
CA ARG A 583 15.40 16.15 9.55
C ARG A 583 14.67 15.01 10.24
N ALA A 584 14.37 15.17 11.53
CA ALA A 584 13.44 14.28 12.21
C ALA A 584 12.08 14.38 11.56
N VAL A 585 11.27 13.30 11.68
CA VAL A 585 9.87 13.34 11.28
C VAL A 585 9.06 14.23 12.23
N ASP A 586 7.92 14.70 11.78
CA ASP A 586 7.06 15.54 12.59
C ASP A 586 6.52 14.79 13.82
N ALA A 587 6.20 15.52 14.88
CA ALA A 587 5.77 14.93 16.14
C ALA A 587 4.53 14.02 15.99
N ASN A 588 3.62 14.36 15.08
CA ASN A 588 2.42 13.58 14.76
C ASN A 588 2.70 12.35 13.87
N GLU A 589 3.87 12.26 13.26
CA GLU A 589 4.34 11.10 12.50
C GLU A 589 5.25 10.18 13.33
N ASN A 590 5.67 10.60 14.52
CA ASN A 590 6.61 9.87 15.38
C ASN A 590 5.91 8.75 16.18
N GLY A 591 5.11 7.94 15.48
CA GLY A 591 4.40 6.78 15.97
C GLY A 591 4.82 5.51 15.23
N TRP A 592 4.08 4.43 15.48
CA TRP A 592 4.15 3.26 14.64
C TRP A 592 3.35 3.51 13.36
N LYS A 593 3.93 3.18 12.21
CA LYS A 593 3.35 3.38 10.88
C LYS A 593 3.36 2.07 10.10
N ASP A 594 2.42 1.86 9.21
CA ASP A 594 2.49 0.83 8.18
C ASP A 594 2.46 1.43 6.76
N THR A 595 2.05 2.69 6.65
CA THR A 595 2.04 3.47 5.42
C THR A 595 2.71 4.82 5.68
N PHE A 596 3.63 5.25 4.84
CA PHE A 596 4.37 6.48 5.06
C PHE A 596 4.73 7.18 3.76
N ARG A 597 4.59 8.50 3.77
CA ARG A 597 4.80 9.37 2.61
C ARG A 597 6.28 9.54 2.30
N MET A 598 6.70 9.16 1.09
CA MET A 598 8.02 9.38 0.51
C MET A 598 7.98 10.58 -0.43
N ASN A 599 8.44 11.74 0.03
CA ASN A 599 8.38 12.99 -0.73
C ASN A 599 9.38 13.00 -1.89
N PRO A 600 9.08 13.71 -3.02
CA PRO A 600 10.00 13.85 -4.15
C PRO A 600 11.31 14.52 -3.76
N GLY A 601 12.42 14.05 -4.33
CA GLY A 601 13.77 14.59 -4.05
C GLY A 601 14.27 14.39 -2.62
N VAL A 602 13.68 13.44 -1.89
CA VAL A 602 13.99 13.17 -0.48
C VAL A 602 14.34 11.71 -0.28
N VAL A 603 15.40 11.47 0.50
CA VAL A 603 15.69 10.16 1.07
C VAL A 603 14.94 10.04 2.39
N THR A 604 13.96 9.14 2.42
CA THR A 604 13.20 8.82 3.64
C THR A 604 13.69 7.52 4.24
N ARG A 605 14.05 7.54 5.53
CA ARG A 605 14.54 6.37 6.24
C ARG A 605 13.51 5.87 7.23
N VAL A 606 13.25 4.57 7.20
CA VAL A 606 12.37 3.90 8.16
C VAL A 606 13.09 2.72 8.79
N LEU A 607 12.75 2.43 10.04
CA LEU A 607 13.27 1.29 10.79
C LEU A 607 12.27 0.14 10.68
N VAL A 608 12.60 -0.84 9.88
CA VAL A 608 11.81 -2.03 9.60
C VAL A 608 12.26 -3.14 10.54
N ARG A 609 11.35 -3.67 11.33
CA ARG A 609 11.59 -4.81 12.18
C ARG A 609 10.59 -5.91 11.88
N LEU A 610 11.09 -7.11 11.57
CA LEU A 610 10.28 -8.27 11.24
C LEU A 610 9.74 -8.95 12.51
N ALA A 611 9.00 -8.19 13.33
CA ALA A 611 8.42 -8.64 14.58
C ALA A 611 7.16 -7.80 14.91
N PRO A 612 6.24 -8.31 15.75
CA PRO A 612 5.10 -7.51 16.22
C PRO A 612 5.53 -6.23 16.93
N GLN A 613 4.70 -5.18 16.89
CA GLN A 613 4.95 -3.91 17.59
C GLN A 613 5.29 -4.08 19.07
N ASN A 614 4.55 -4.94 19.74
CA ASN A 614 4.68 -5.23 21.18
C ASN A 614 5.72 -6.33 21.48
N ALA A 615 6.67 -6.54 20.56
CA ALA A 615 7.66 -7.62 20.67
C ALA A 615 8.46 -7.62 21.98
N ASN A 616 8.81 -6.45 22.53
CA ASN A 616 9.50 -6.37 23.82
C ASN A 616 8.63 -6.89 24.97
N ALA A 617 7.33 -6.55 24.98
CA ALA A 617 6.39 -7.06 25.97
C ALA A 617 6.17 -8.57 25.81
N LEU A 618 6.02 -9.06 24.58
CA LEU A 618 5.89 -10.50 24.28
C LEU A 618 7.14 -11.30 24.66
N ALA A 619 8.33 -10.69 24.55
CA ALA A 619 9.58 -11.33 24.93
C ALA A 619 9.85 -11.29 26.44
N GLY A 620 9.10 -10.51 27.21
CA GLY A 620 9.37 -10.25 28.62
C GLY A 620 10.62 -9.41 28.87
N GLY A 621 10.99 -8.55 27.90
CA GLY A 621 12.17 -7.69 27.91
C GLY A 621 12.75 -7.46 26.53
N ALA A 622 14.06 -7.21 26.43
CA ALA A 622 14.73 -7.00 25.16
C ALA A 622 14.61 -8.24 24.26
N VAL A 623 14.25 -8.02 23.01
CA VAL A 623 14.10 -9.10 22.02
C VAL A 623 15.46 -9.56 21.52
N THR A 624 15.61 -10.87 21.37
CA THR A 624 16.77 -11.47 20.70
C THR A 624 16.53 -11.48 19.19
N ALA A 625 17.54 -11.11 18.42
CA ALA A 625 17.52 -11.20 16.95
C ALA A 625 17.17 -12.64 16.50
N GLY A 626 16.41 -12.76 15.42
CA GLY A 626 16.04 -14.05 14.84
C GLY A 626 14.94 -14.81 15.59
N ARG A 627 14.34 -14.23 16.63
CA ARG A 627 13.22 -14.86 17.34
C ARG A 627 11.89 -14.52 16.67
N ASN A 628 11.14 -15.55 16.26
CA ASN A 628 9.76 -15.37 15.85
C ASN A 628 8.88 -15.08 17.07
N LEU A 629 8.19 -13.93 17.05
CA LEU A 629 7.24 -13.50 18.08
C LEU A 629 5.81 -13.34 17.54
N PHE A 630 5.60 -13.59 16.26
CA PHE A 630 4.25 -13.67 15.71
C PHE A 630 3.55 -14.93 16.24
N PRO A 631 2.21 -14.91 16.41
CA PRO A 631 1.45 -16.10 16.80
C PRO A 631 1.32 -17.13 15.66
N PHE A 632 2.06 -16.97 14.58
CA PHE A 632 2.15 -17.83 13.41
C PHE A 632 3.57 -17.78 12.83
N ASP A 633 3.87 -18.62 11.85
CA ASP A 633 5.13 -18.56 11.12
C ASP A 633 4.95 -17.74 9.81
N PRO A 634 5.43 -16.50 9.75
CA PRO A 634 5.30 -15.67 8.55
C PRO A 634 6.15 -16.16 7.38
N SER A 635 7.11 -17.07 7.62
CA SER A 635 7.97 -17.66 6.58
C SER A 635 7.42 -19.00 6.03
N ALA A 636 6.27 -19.46 6.55
CA ALA A 636 5.70 -20.74 6.11
C ALA A 636 5.29 -20.69 4.63
N ALA A 637 5.82 -21.62 3.84
CA ALA A 637 5.49 -21.73 2.43
C ALA A 637 4.03 -22.15 2.22
N MET A 638 3.50 -21.81 1.04
CA MET A 638 2.11 -22.13 0.67
C MET A 638 1.82 -23.63 0.84
N GLY A 639 0.70 -23.95 1.49
CA GLY A 639 0.28 -25.32 1.76
C GLY A 639 0.95 -26.00 2.97
N VAL A 640 1.96 -25.40 3.57
CA VAL A 640 2.57 -25.90 4.82
C VAL A 640 1.78 -25.35 6.02
N ARG A 641 1.43 -26.24 6.97
CA ARG A 641 0.78 -25.78 8.21
C ARG A 641 1.80 -25.13 9.13
N ASN A 642 1.42 -23.98 9.68
CA ASN A 642 2.20 -23.30 10.71
C ASN A 642 2.07 -24.05 12.05
N ASP A 643 3.20 -24.47 12.63
CA ASP A 643 3.25 -25.35 13.80
C ASP A 643 2.73 -24.72 15.12
N GLY A 644 2.55 -23.40 15.17
CA GLY A 644 2.11 -22.72 16.40
C GLY A 644 0.59 -22.71 16.61
N PHE A 645 -0.21 -22.60 15.55
CA PHE A 645 -1.67 -22.40 15.62
C PHE A 645 -2.45 -23.19 14.56
N GLY A 646 -1.78 -24.00 13.75
CA GLY A 646 -2.41 -24.79 12.69
C GLY A 646 -2.91 -23.94 11.50
N TYR A 647 -2.35 -22.74 11.31
CA TYR A 647 -2.61 -21.93 10.13
C TYR A 647 -1.84 -22.47 8.93
N PRO A 648 -2.40 -22.47 7.73
CA PRO A 648 -1.64 -22.81 6.52
C PRO A 648 -0.63 -21.70 6.19
N GLY A 649 0.49 -22.06 5.57
CA GLY A 649 1.36 -21.08 4.95
C GLY A 649 0.73 -20.44 3.72
N GLY A 650 1.27 -19.36 3.25
CA GLY A 650 0.74 -18.58 2.14
C GLY A 650 1.83 -18.09 1.18
N PRO A 651 1.46 -17.21 0.23
CA PRO A 651 2.32 -16.79 -0.87
C PRO A 651 3.41 -15.77 -0.48
N GLY A 652 3.51 -15.38 0.80
CA GLY A 652 4.33 -14.28 1.26
C GLY A 652 3.52 -13.00 1.43
N TYR A 653 4.21 -11.88 1.51
CA TYR A 653 3.62 -10.56 1.72
C TYR A 653 4.03 -9.63 0.59
N VAL A 654 3.49 -8.42 0.58
CA VAL A 654 3.83 -7.40 -0.41
C VAL A 654 4.18 -6.07 0.28
N TRP A 655 4.83 -5.19 -0.47
CA TRP A 655 4.98 -3.79 -0.16
C TRP A 655 4.80 -2.99 -1.45
N HIS A 656 4.20 -1.82 -1.36
CA HIS A 656 3.77 -1.07 -2.54
C HIS A 656 3.52 0.41 -2.25
N CYS A 657 3.44 1.20 -3.31
CA CYS A 657 2.85 2.53 -3.25
C CYS A 657 1.33 2.39 -3.06
N HIS A 658 0.73 3.16 -2.16
CA HIS A 658 -0.71 3.12 -1.93
C HIS A 658 -1.50 4.16 -2.74
N ILE A 659 -0.87 4.86 -3.69
CA ILE A 659 -1.59 5.42 -4.83
C ILE A 659 -2.01 4.23 -5.68
N LEU A 660 -3.32 3.95 -5.70
CA LEU A 660 -3.85 2.69 -6.26
C LEU A 660 -3.62 2.57 -7.77
N ASP A 661 -3.55 3.71 -8.45
CA ASP A 661 -3.22 3.76 -9.87
C ASP A 661 -1.76 3.37 -10.13
N HIS A 662 -0.83 3.70 -9.22
CA HIS A 662 0.56 3.27 -9.24
C HIS A 662 0.72 1.80 -8.84
N GLU A 663 0.02 1.37 -7.76
CA GLU A 663 -0.01 -0.01 -7.29
C GLU A 663 -0.40 -0.97 -8.41
N ASP A 664 -1.51 -0.68 -9.10
CA ASP A 664 -2.02 -1.49 -10.21
C ASP A 664 -1.06 -1.53 -11.41
N ASN A 665 -0.19 -0.53 -11.58
CA ASN A 665 0.75 -0.45 -12.69
C ASN A 665 2.21 -0.57 -12.21
N GLU A 666 2.54 -1.71 -11.61
CA GLU A 666 3.84 -2.24 -11.24
C GLU A 666 4.52 -1.61 -9.99
N MET A 667 3.95 -0.58 -9.34
CA MET A 667 4.57 0.01 -8.15
C MET A 667 4.31 -0.82 -6.89
N MET A 668 4.47 -2.13 -7.03
CA MET A 668 4.28 -3.15 -5.99
C MET A 668 5.27 -4.29 -6.15
N ARG A 669 5.75 -4.84 -5.02
CA ARG A 669 6.70 -5.94 -4.97
C ARG A 669 6.31 -6.96 -3.91
N ARG A 670 6.68 -8.23 -4.18
CA ARG A 670 6.63 -9.27 -3.15
C ARG A 670 7.73 -9.06 -2.12
N MET A 671 7.41 -9.30 -0.85
CA MET A 671 8.35 -9.38 0.27
C MET A 671 8.31 -10.79 0.83
N MET A 672 9.46 -11.44 0.90
CA MET A 672 9.60 -12.77 1.50
C MET A 672 10.14 -12.66 2.91
N ILE A 673 9.47 -13.32 3.85
CA ILE A 673 10.00 -13.51 5.18
C ILE A 673 10.75 -14.84 5.20
N THR A 674 12.00 -14.80 5.66
CA THR A 674 12.86 -15.98 5.76
C THR A 674 13.12 -16.36 7.21
N GLN A 675 13.50 -17.60 7.46
CA GLN A 675 14.02 -17.97 8.76
C GLN A 675 15.42 -17.36 8.95
N PRO A 676 15.79 -16.97 10.18
CA PRO A 676 17.13 -16.46 10.44
C PRO A 676 18.18 -17.49 10.04
N THR A 677 19.20 -17.05 9.31
CA THR A 677 20.38 -17.92 9.08
C THR A 677 21.05 -18.09 10.43
N SER A 678 21.03 -19.30 10.98
CA SER A 678 21.76 -19.63 12.21
C SER A 678 23.22 -19.20 12.06
N SER A 679 23.73 -18.38 12.98
CA SER A 679 25.17 -18.12 13.10
C SER A 679 25.93 -19.45 13.12
N PRO A 680 27.11 -19.58 12.48
CA PRO A 680 27.87 -20.79 12.47
C PRO A 680 28.36 -21.09 13.91
N GLY A 681 27.57 -21.84 14.67
CA GLY A 681 27.90 -22.18 16.05
C GLY A 681 26.84 -22.93 16.85
N ALA A 682 25.67 -23.21 16.33
CA ALA A 682 24.68 -24.03 16.99
C ALA A 682 24.15 -25.12 16.05
N VAL A 683 24.80 -26.27 16.08
CA VAL A 683 24.21 -27.52 15.58
C VAL A 683 23.10 -27.90 16.55
N VAL A 684 21.88 -27.46 16.30
CA VAL A 684 20.70 -28.08 16.90
C VAL A 684 20.18 -29.08 15.88
N ALA A 685 20.42 -30.35 16.18
CA ALA A 685 19.79 -31.42 15.44
C ALA A 685 18.28 -31.32 15.57
N SER A 686 17.61 -30.78 14.55
CA SER A 686 16.19 -30.92 14.36
C SER A 686 15.91 -32.31 13.83
N ALA A 687 15.56 -33.20 14.74
CA ALA A 687 14.90 -34.45 14.37
C ALA A 687 13.44 -34.13 14.03
N ALA A 688 13.17 -33.85 12.77
CA ALA A 688 11.82 -33.90 12.23
C ALA A 688 11.83 -34.85 11.03
N ALA A 689 11.09 -35.91 11.20
CA ALA A 689 10.96 -37.02 10.31
C ALA A 689 10.44 -36.66 8.92
N GLY A 690 11.18 -37.10 7.92
CA GLY A 690 10.64 -37.81 6.77
C GLY A 690 9.97 -37.07 5.67
N LYS A 691 10.67 -36.88 4.58
CA LYS A 691 10.46 -37.57 3.29
C LYS A 691 11.50 -37.05 2.31
N ASP A 692 12.13 -38.00 1.65
CA ASP A 692 13.18 -37.85 0.63
C ASP A 692 12.98 -36.62 -0.28
N ARG A 693 13.80 -35.58 -0.11
CA ARG A 693 13.71 -34.34 -0.87
C ARG A 693 14.84 -34.24 -1.89
N VAL A 694 14.46 -34.36 -3.16
CA VAL A 694 15.30 -33.97 -4.31
C VAL A 694 14.73 -32.65 -4.84
N GLU A 695 15.52 -31.60 -4.96
CA GLU A 695 15.05 -30.31 -5.37
C GLU A 695 15.99 -29.62 -6.36
N LEU A 696 15.44 -29.13 -7.49
CA LEU A 696 16.11 -28.12 -8.32
C LEU A 696 15.98 -26.76 -7.62
N THR A 697 17.09 -26.26 -7.06
CA THR A 697 17.09 -25.04 -6.23
C THR A 697 17.23 -23.76 -7.05
N GLY A 698 17.56 -23.86 -8.37
CA GLY A 698 17.53 -22.71 -9.25
C GLY A 698 18.48 -22.76 -10.44
N VAL A 699 18.33 -21.81 -11.34
CA VAL A 699 19.22 -21.54 -12.47
C VAL A 699 19.54 -20.06 -12.54
N HIS A 700 20.81 -19.70 -12.58
CA HIS A 700 21.21 -18.30 -12.62
C HIS A 700 22.51 -18.10 -13.42
N PRO A 701 22.56 -17.06 -14.29
CA PRO A 701 21.45 -16.19 -14.71
C PRO A 701 20.43 -16.91 -15.61
N ASN A 702 19.17 -16.47 -15.55
CA ASN A 702 18.08 -16.88 -16.43
C ASN A 702 17.07 -15.73 -16.60
N PRO A 703 16.94 -15.08 -17.77
CA PRO A 703 17.65 -15.39 -19.04
C PRO A 703 19.17 -15.26 -18.97
N THR A 704 19.87 -16.01 -19.83
CA THR A 704 21.33 -15.97 -19.88
C THR A 704 21.84 -15.59 -21.27
N VAL A 705 22.91 -14.81 -21.30
CA VAL A 705 23.66 -14.46 -22.53
C VAL A 705 24.96 -15.28 -22.66
N GLY A 706 25.27 -16.11 -21.66
CA GLY A 706 26.52 -16.90 -21.56
C GLY A 706 26.34 -18.08 -20.63
N PRO A 707 27.40 -18.49 -19.92
CA PRO A 707 27.32 -19.60 -18.98
C PRO A 707 26.29 -19.33 -17.88
N THR A 708 25.53 -20.37 -17.53
CA THR A 708 24.54 -20.30 -16.43
C THR A 708 24.74 -21.49 -15.50
N ARG A 709 24.54 -21.25 -14.21
CA ARG A 709 24.68 -22.25 -13.14
C ARG A 709 23.33 -22.84 -12.79
N ILE A 710 23.19 -24.15 -12.81
CA ILE A 710 21.98 -24.87 -12.40
C ILE A 710 22.28 -25.54 -11.08
N ALA A 711 21.55 -25.21 -10.03
CA ALA A 711 21.73 -25.74 -8.69
C ALA A 711 20.66 -26.77 -8.33
N PHE A 712 21.03 -27.77 -7.54
CA PHE A 712 20.13 -28.79 -7.01
C PHE A 712 20.59 -29.28 -5.64
N ALA A 713 19.66 -29.75 -4.83
CA ALA A 713 19.94 -30.33 -3.50
C ALA A 713 19.46 -31.76 -3.39
N LEU A 714 20.24 -32.57 -2.65
CA LEU A 714 19.95 -33.97 -2.37
C LEU A 714 19.97 -34.24 -0.86
N GLU A 715 18.98 -34.91 -0.33
CA GLU A 715 18.96 -35.29 1.10
C GLU A 715 19.77 -36.56 1.38
N ARG A 716 19.96 -37.38 0.37
CA ARG A 716 20.79 -38.60 0.46
C ARG A 716 21.64 -38.84 -0.79
N ALA A 717 22.66 -39.65 -0.64
CA ALA A 717 23.50 -40.02 -1.78
C ALA A 717 22.71 -40.87 -2.78
N GLN A 718 22.59 -40.41 -4.03
CA GLN A 718 21.84 -41.07 -5.10
C GLN A 718 22.40 -40.77 -6.50
N GLU A 719 21.98 -41.54 -7.47
CA GLU A 719 22.32 -41.28 -8.87
C GLU A 719 21.58 -40.06 -9.39
N VAL A 720 22.30 -39.21 -10.08
CA VAL A 720 21.80 -37.95 -10.66
C VAL A 720 22.07 -37.92 -12.15
N ASP A 721 21.08 -37.48 -12.92
CA ASP A 721 21.21 -37.13 -14.33
C ASP A 721 20.60 -35.73 -14.52
N LEU A 722 21.45 -34.74 -14.80
CA LEU A 722 21.03 -33.36 -15.09
C LEU A 722 21.33 -33.07 -16.56
N THR A 723 20.28 -32.91 -17.34
CA THR A 723 20.36 -32.82 -18.81
C THR A 723 19.52 -31.64 -19.33
N VAL A 724 20.05 -30.91 -20.31
CA VAL A 724 19.39 -29.81 -21.03
C VAL A 724 18.80 -30.32 -22.33
N TYR A 725 17.56 -29.88 -22.64
CA TYR A 725 16.80 -30.20 -23.84
C TYR A 725 16.35 -28.92 -24.56
N ASP A 726 16.20 -29.01 -25.88
CA ASP A 726 15.44 -27.97 -26.61
C ASP A 726 13.92 -28.21 -26.52
N VAL A 727 13.13 -27.25 -27.02
CA VAL A 727 11.68 -27.33 -26.97
C VAL A 727 11.07 -28.49 -27.75
N SER A 728 11.82 -29.13 -28.64
CA SER A 728 11.40 -30.35 -29.35
C SER A 728 11.64 -31.62 -28.54
N GLY A 729 12.28 -31.52 -27.36
CA GLY A 729 12.66 -32.64 -26.52
C GLY A 729 13.96 -33.29 -26.91
N ARG A 730 14.73 -32.72 -27.86
CA ARG A 730 16.04 -33.20 -28.24
C ARG A 730 17.06 -32.82 -27.17
N GLU A 731 17.87 -33.78 -26.75
CA GLU A 731 18.95 -33.57 -25.79
C GLU A 731 20.02 -32.64 -26.35
N VAL A 732 20.35 -31.59 -25.64
CA VAL A 732 21.33 -30.55 -25.99
C VAL A 732 22.65 -30.79 -25.28
N ALA A 733 22.63 -30.97 -23.96
CA ALA A 733 23.82 -31.17 -23.13
C ALA A 733 23.49 -31.98 -21.88
N THR A 734 24.40 -32.85 -21.45
CA THR A 734 24.38 -33.50 -20.12
C THR A 734 25.37 -32.74 -19.22
N LEU A 735 24.88 -32.20 -18.12
CA LEU A 735 25.64 -31.33 -17.23
C LEU A 735 26.18 -32.04 -15.99
N ALA A 736 25.46 -33.07 -15.51
CA ALA A 736 25.85 -33.89 -14.38
C ALA A 736 25.31 -35.31 -14.60
N HIS A 737 26.15 -36.31 -14.32
CA HIS A 737 25.77 -37.72 -14.37
C HIS A 737 26.61 -38.51 -13.36
N GLY A 738 25.97 -39.38 -12.57
CA GLY A 738 26.64 -40.27 -11.60
C GLY A 738 26.11 -40.05 -10.16
N ARG A 739 26.82 -40.67 -9.21
CA ARG A 739 26.41 -40.66 -7.79
C ARG A 739 26.90 -39.43 -7.07
N TYR A 740 25.98 -38.68 -6.51
CA TYR A 740 26.22 -37.46 -5.73
C TYR A 740 25.91 -37.68 -4.25
N ALA A 741 26.72 -37.07 -3.37
CA ALA A 741 26.50 -37.08 -1.92
C ALA A 741 25.31 -36.24 -1.48
N PRO A 742 24.80 -36.39 -0.25
CA PRO A 742 23.82 -35.43 0.30
C PRO A 742 24.39 -34.01 0.30
N GLY A 743 23.53 -33.02 0.10
CA GLY A 743 23.89 -31.61 0.12
C GLY A 743 23.54 -30.86 -1.16
N GLU A 744 24.02 -29.64 -1.26
CA GLU A 744 23.82 -28.77 -2.43
C GLU A 744 24.90 -29.01 -3.48
N HIS A 745 24.45 -29.05 -4.72
CA HIS A 745 25.31 -29.28 -5.91
C HIS A 745 24.94 -28.25 -6.99
N ALA A 746 25.89 -28.04 -7.91
CA ALA A 746 25.62 -27.23 -9.08
C ALA A 746 26.43 -27.69 -10.28
N ALA A 747 25.86 -27.49 -11.46
CA ALA A 747 26.51 -27.67 -12.73
C ALA A 747 26.37 -26.42 -13.59
N THR A 748 27.38 -26.10 -14.36
CA THR A 748 27.38 -24.94 -15.26
C THR A 748 27.12 -25.39 -16.70
N TRP A 749 26.15 -24.76 -17.35
CA TRP A 749 25.95 -24.88 -18.79
C TRP A 749 26.53 -23.66 -19.51
N ASP A 750 27.39 -23.85 -20.46
CA ASP A 750 28.05 -22.77 -21.20
C ASP A 750 27.27 -22.33 -22.46
N GLY A 751 26.02 -22.79 -22.62
CA GLY A 751 25.20 -22.47 -23.78
C GLY A 751 25.65 -23.13 -25.07
N ARG A 752 26.33 -24.32 -24.98
CA ARG A 752 26.76 -25.13 -26.12
C ARG A 752 26.07 -26.49 -26.12
N ASP A 753 25.95 -27.05 -27.32
CA ASP A 753 25.46 -28.42 -27.49
C ASP A 753 26.58 -29.44 -27.32
N ARG A 754 26.26 -30.74 -27.44
CA ARG A 754 27.20 -31.84 -27.32
C ARG A 754 28.35 -31.78 -28.32
N SER A 755 28.20 -31.10 -29.45
CA SER A 755 29.25 -30.90 -30.45
C SER A 755 30.18 -29.72 -30.09
N GLY A 756 29.90 -29.00 -29.02
CA GLY A 756 30.58 -27.77 -28.65
C GLY A 756 30.13 -26.56 -29.44
N SER A 757 29.07 -26.69 -30.25
CA SER A 757 28.51 -25.56 -31.03
C SER A 757 27.60 -24.74 -30.18
N PRO A 758 27.64 -23.37 -30.27
CA PRO A 758 26.76 -22.52 -29.57
C PRO A 758 25.28 -22.72 -29.97
N VAL A 759 24.40 -22.87 -28.98
CA VAL A 759 22.97 -23.01 -29.24
C VAL A 759 22.32 -21.67 -29.60
N PRO A 760 21.24 -21.60 -30.42
CA PRO A 760 20.55 -20.37 -30.76
C PRO A 760 19.81 -19.78 -29.55
N SER A 761 19.44 -18.49 -29.66
CA SER A 761 18.49 -17.86 -28.70
C SER A 761 17.20 -18.65 -28.69
N GLY A 762 16.67 -18.89 -27.49
CA GLY A 762 15.43 -19.66 -27.34
C GLY A 762 15.21 -20.20 -25.94
N VAL A 763 14.11 -20.92 -25.80
CA VAL A 763 13.74 -21.61 -24.55
C VAL A 763 14.36 -23.01 -24.57
N TYR A 764 14.97 -23.39 -23.46
CA TYR A 764 15.50 -24.68 -23.17
C TYR A 764 14.87 -25.24 -21.90
N LEU A 765 14.81 -26.55 -21.77
CA LEU A 765 14.34 -27.24 -20.58
C LEU A 765 15.53 -27.98 -19.97
N TYR A 766 15.73 -27.88 -18.66
CA TYR A 766 16.68 -28.71 -17.96
C TYR A 766 15.97 -29.67 -17.02
N ARG A 767 16.40 -30.94 -17.06
CA ARG A 767 15.78 -32.03 -16.33
C ARG A 767 16.77 -32.61 -15.35
N LEU A 768 16.41 -32.58 -14.06
CA LEU A 768 17.07 -33.36 -13.03
C LEU A 768 16.30 -34.68 -12.85
N ARG A 769 16.97 -35.78 -13.05
CA ARG A 769 16.43 -37.11 -12.79
C ARG A 769 17.28 -37.79 -11.72
N THR A 770 16.62 -38.41 -10.76
CA THR A 770 17.23 -39.23 -9.72
C THR A 770 16.51 -40.59 -9.66
N GLU A 771 16.94 -41.49 -8.77
CA GLU A 771 16.26 -42.76 -8.54
C GLU A 771 14.79 -42.58 -8.12
N GLU A 772 14.46 -41.45 -7.50
CA GLU A 772 13.16 -41.22 -6.84
C GLU A 772 12.28 -40.22 -7.57
N ARG A 773 12.90 -39.26 -8.24
CA ARG A 773 12.14 -38.09 -8.77
C ARG A 773 12.75 -37.58 -10.08
N THR A 774 11.84 -37.04 -10.90
CA THR A 774 12.22 -36.26 -12.07
C THR A 774 11.63 -34.86 -11.92
N GLN A 775 12.46 -33.81 -12.06
CA GLN A 775 12.06 -32.44 -12.09
C GLN A 775 12.51 -31.76 -13.38
N ILE A 776 11.69 -30.89 -13.94
CA ILE A 776 11.99 -30.15 -15.17
C ILE A 776 11.69 -28.69 -14.93
N GLN A 777 12.63 -27.83 -15.35
CA GLN A 777 12.43 -26.37 -15.30
C GLN A 777 12.91 -25.73 -16.61
N LYS A 778 12.52 -24.45 -16.79
CA LYS A 778 12.76 -23.66 -18.00
C LYS A 778 14.00 -22.79 -17.85
N LEU A 779 14.76 -22.68 -18.93
CA LEU A 779 15.91 -21.79 -19.09
C LEU A 779 15.76 -21.02 -20.40
N VAL A 780 16.07 -19.73 -20.39
CA VAL A 780 16.04 -18.87 -21.58
C VAL A 780 17.47 -18.46 -21.95
N MET A 781 17.89 -18.79 -23.16
CA MET A 781 19.17 -18.35 -23.74
C MET A 781 18.91 -17.17 -24.67
N VAL A 782 19.68 -16.10 -24.51
CA VAL A 782 19.68 -14.91 -25.38
C VAL A 782 21.07 -14.73 -25.98
N ARG A 783 21.17 -14.50 -27.28
CA ARG A 783 22.42 -14.24 -27.99
C ARG A 783 22.26 -13.11 -28.99
#